data_89e5c803e5b3e5685f50ec73ecfa0bfa
#
_entry.id   89e5c803e5b3e5685f50ec73ecfa0bfa
#
_cell.length_a   1.000
_cell.length_b   1.000
_cell.length_c   1.000
_cell.angle_alpha   90.00
_cell.angle_beta   90.00
_cell.angle_gamma   90.00
#
_symmetry.space_group_name_H-M   'P 1'
#
loop_
_entity.id
_entity.type
_entity.pdbx_description
1 polymer ?
#
loop_
_entity_poly.entity_id
_entity_poly.type
_entity_poly.pdbx_seq_one_letter_code
_entity_poly.pdbx_strand_id
1 'polypeptide(L)'
;GGEGGSGGSGGSGGSGGSGGSGGTAAAPDGSTAVLAILETTDLHTNLLSYDYFKLVEDKAIGLERTSALVNQARVEFPNNILVDNGDTIQGTVLADYQAIVDPIPCDQTLGIYKVMNHMGFDATGIGNHEFNYGLSFLAQVTHTPFDVPDLDLSFASACMGPLFPQVSSNVFSVKTDQTLFPPSAVVTKIIKATAPDGSSIESSIKIGFLAFTPPPILAWDKKWLDGKVYTKGVQEVAQPIVEDLRSQGADLVVAIIHGGLDNAPYTPTLEDQAWYLAQVPGVDAMLMGHSHQIFPNKNSTFPDFDLPMVDKVAGTVAGVPALMANFWGQHLGVMKLEVAYAENKWSVDKTKTVVEARPIATTCMGGLPAACDATESWLTGAPCAFAGMCDMQPDKAKIYIDADPAIAPLLSAEHQATIAYVKTPIGTSDFDMSTMFADQGDPSAIQIVNQAQADYVTAYVQQNLPQYAGLPVLSVSAPFKSGFQGGNDYTDVKAGPIAINNAADLYLYANTLQAVKVTGAEILDWLEKAATRFAQIDPALATPQPLINPAMPGYNFDVFTDTRISYEIDVTQPLPPMGMKASGRIKNLLWNGQPMNMADEFIIATNNYRASGGGGFPGLDGSKTIFAAPDTNRDVLIAYIKKVKDLTKVNNGSARSFYFTKVSTMGLVTFTSAQNALPKAQAAGLTNISLVQQDDGSGKMLSVYAIDLSQ
;
A
#
# COMPACT_ATOMS: atom_id res chain seq x y z
N GLY A 1 9.42 61.97 42.06
CA GLY A 1 9.84 63.19 41.40
C GLY A 1 9.98 62.86 39.93
N GLY A 2 9.31 63.37 39.03
CA GLY A 2 8.84 64.70 38.70
C GLY A 2 9.05 64.82 37.22
N GLU A 3 7.98 65.02 36.51
CA GLU A 3 7.71 66.11 35.56
C GLU A 3 8.62 66.19 34.32
N GLY A 4 8.21 66.32 33.04
CA GLY A 4 7.06 66.99 32.50
C GLY A 4 7.48 67.66 31.23
N GLY A 5 6.56 67.86 30.28
CA GLY A 5 6.65 68.87 29.23
C GLY A 5 6.64 68.29 27.79
N SER A 6 5.56 68.25 27.17
CA SER A 6 4.78 69.12 26.32
C SER A 6 5.47 69.65 25.05
N GLY A 7 4.86 69.29 23.88
CA GLY A 7 4.51 70.25 22.90
C GLY A 7 5.24 70.27 21.58
N GLY A 8 4.52 70.11 20.51
CA GLY A 8 5.00 70.52 19.19
C GLY A 8 4.19 69.93 18.01
N SER A 9 3.21 70.67 17.64
CA SER A 9 2.30 70.48 16.50
C SER A 9 2.94 70.66 15.13
N GLY A 10 2.42 69.94 14.13
CA GLY A 10 2.21 70.51 12.80
C GLY A 10 3.00 69.88 11.65
N GLY A 11 2.27 69.28 10.73
CA GLY A 11 2.76 68.96 9.40
C GLY A 11 1.84 68.07 8.63
N SER A 12 0.87 68.67 7.96
CA SER A 12 -0.10 68.12 7.07
C SER A 12 0.51 67.62 5.78
N GLY A 13 -0.04 66.49 5.26
CA GLY A 13 -0.19 66.28 3.81
C GLY A 13 0.67 65.18 3.22
N GLY A 14 0.06 64.07 2.94
CA GLY A 14 0.59 63.04 2.04
C GLY A 14 -0.52 62.05 1.75
N SER A 15 -1.17 62.23 0.64
CA SER A 15 -2.28 61.46 0.06
C SER A 15 -2.01 59.98 0.10
N GLY A 16 -3.05 59.26 0.62
CA GLY A 16 -3.11 57.81 0.63
C GLY A 16 -3.03 57.23 -0.78
N GLY A 17 -2.07 56.37 -0.97
CA GLY A 17 -2.05 55.37 -1.98
C GLY A 17 -2.96 54.24 -1.52
N SER A 18 -4.18 54.14 -2.05
CA SER A 18 -5.00 52.98 -2.00
C SER A 18 -4.23 51.84 -2.68
N GLY A 19 -3.69 50.89 -1.88
CA GLY A 19 -3.23 49.61 -2.37
C GLY A 19 -4.41 48.90 -3.00
N GLY A 20 -4.55 49.01 -4.30
CA GLY A 20 -5.44 48.21 -5.09
C GLY A 20 -5.07 46.76 -4.94
N SER A 21 -5.99 45.95 -4.45
CA SER A 21 -6.03 44.52 -4.69
C SER A 21 -6.09 44.37 -6.22
N GLY A 22 -4.94 44.13 -6.85
CA GLY A 22 -4.85 43.86 -8.27
C GLY A 22 -5.45 42.47 -8.52
N GLY A 23 -6.76 42.41 -8.70
CA GLY A 23 -7.39 41.27 -9.34
C GLY A 23 -6.78 41.17 -10.75
N THR A 24 -6.19 40.02 -11.05
CA THR A 24 -5.76 39.69 -12.40
C THR A 24 -6.95 39.89 -13.32
N ALA A 25 -6.77 40.65 -14.40
CA ALA A 25 -7.83 40.86 -15.37
C ALA A 25 -8.24 39.55 -16.01
N ALA A 26 -9.55 39.41 -16.32
CA ALA A 26 -10.05 38.26 -17.07
C ALA A 26 -9.26 38.14 -18.39
N ALA A 27 -8.91 36.89 -18.75
CA ALA A 27 -8.25 36.66 -20.03
C ALA A 27 -9.17 37.03 -21.20
N PRO A 28 -8.67 37.51 -22.32
CA PRO A 28 -9.44 37.64 -23.53
C PRO A 28 -9.97 36.31 -24.04
N ASP A 29 -11.18 36.30 -24.61
CA ASP A 29 -11.71 35.09 -25.26
C ASP A 29 -10.76 34.60 -26.35
N GLY A 30 -10.54 33.29 -26.41
CA GLY A 30 -9.57 32.66 -27.30
C GLY A 30 -8.15 32.54 -26.72
N SER A 31 -7.90 33.00 -25.51
CA SER A 31 -6.63 32.76 -24.80
C SER A 31 -6.46 31.28 -24.51
N THR A 32 -5.24 30.80 -24.54
CA THR A 32 -4.90 29.40 -24.28
C THR A 32 -3.77 29.26 -23.26
N ALA A 33 -3.78 28.16 -22.52
CA ALA A 33 -2.71 27.82 -21.61
C ALA A 33 -2.54 26.28 -21.51
N VAL A 34 -1.37 25.86 -21.01
CA VAL A 34 -1.12 24.49 -20.58
C VAL A 34 -1.11 24.48 -19.07
N LEU A 35 -1.88 23.58 -18.46
CA LEU A 35 -1.90 23.30 -17.03
C LEU A 35 -1.52 21.84 -16.82
N ALA A 36 -0.57 21.55 -15.93
CA ALA A 36 -0.26 20.20 -15.52
C ALA A 36 -0.87 19.87 -14.16
N ILE A 37 -1.54 18.72 -14.05
CA ILE A 37 -1.88 18.10 -12.78
C ILE A 37 -0.80 17.07 -12.47
N LEU A 38 -0.14 17.24 -11.33
CA LEU A 38 0.86 16.32 -10.80
C LEU A 38 0.22 15.52 -9.68
N GLU A 39 0.35 14.20 -9.71
CA GLU A 39 -0.29 13.30 -8.74
C GLU A 39 0.73 12.44 -8.00
N THR A 40 0.54 12.33 -6.68
CA THR A 40 1.01 11.22 -5.87
C THR A 40 -0.18 10.46 -5.29
N THR A 41 -0.01 9.19 -5.00
CA THR A 41 -1.02 8.34 -4.37
C THR A 41 -0.36 7.25 -3.56
N ASP A 42 -1.08 6.75 -2.54
CA ASP A 42 -0.65 5.57 -1.78
C ASP A 42 0.80 5.70 -1.27
N LEU A 43 1.15 6.88 -0.74
CA LEU A 43 2.49 7.16 -0.23
C LEU A 43 2.84 6.31 0.99
N HIS A 44 1.84 5.99 1.82
CA HIS A 44 1.99 5.14 3.00
C HIS A 44 3.19 5.54 3.87
N THR A 45 3.44 6.84 4.00
CA THR A 45 4.58 7.42 4.73
C THR A 45 5.96 6.91 4.26
N ASN A 46 6.09 6.48 3.00
CA ASN A 46 7.39 6.18 2.39
C ASN A 46 8.05 7.50 1.96
N LEU A 47 8.65 8.20 2.91
CA LEU A 47 9.20 9.54 2.75
C LEU A 47 10.63 9.51 2.25
N LEU A 48 11.45 8.64 2.82
CA LEU A 48 12.85 8.44 2.49
C LEU A 48 13.02 7.12 1.74
N SER A 49 14.10 7.04 0.96
CA SER A 49 14.53 5.80 0.30
C SER A 49 15.18 4.87 1.32
N TYR A 50 14.39 4.36 2.27
CA TYR A 50 14.92 3.59 3.39
C TYR A 50 13.97 2.47 3.83
N ASP A 51 14.49 1.24 3.87
CA ASP A 51 13.80 0.08 4.45
C ASP A 51 14.13 -0.03 5.93
N TYR A 52 13.20 0.37 6.79
CA TYR A 52 13.37 0.32 8.26
C TYR A 52 13.44 -1.10 8.81
N PHE A 53 13.00 -2.11 8.07
CA PHE A 53 13.09 -3.49 8.51
C PHE A 53 14.46 -4.08 8.23
N LYS A 54 15.01 -3.79 7.08
CA LYS A 54 16.37 -4.22 6.70
C LYS A 54 17.46 -3.27 7.23
N LEU A 55 17.08 -2.07 7.67
CA LEU A 55 17.99 -1.00 8.10
C LEU A 55 18.99 -0.59 7.01
N VAL A 56 18.52 -0.51 5.77
CA VAL A 56 19.33 -0.16 4.60
C VAL A 56 18.60 0.83 3.69
N GLU A 57 19.37 1.54 2.86
CA GLU A 57 18.81 2.35 1.78
C GLU A 57 18.04 1.46 0.80
N ASP A 58 16.84 1.91 0.40
CA ASP A 58 16.05 1.33 -0.69
C ASP A 58 15.67 2.41 -1.70
N LYS A 59 16.43 2.47 -2.79
CA LYS A 59 16.24 3.49 -3.84
C LYS A 59 14.97 3.29 -4.67
N ALA A 60 14.28 2.16 -4.51
CA ALA A 60 13.07 1.86 -5.26
C ALA A 60 11.81 2.55 -4.70
N ILE A 61 11.92 3.24 -3.56
CA ILE A 61 10.82 3.92 -2.89
C ILE A 61 11.26 5.31 -2.41
N GLY A 62 10.30 6.11 -2.01
CA GLY A 62 10.54 7.35 -1.27
C GLY A 62 10.08 8.61 -1.97
N LEU A 63 9.25 9.38 -1.25
CA LEU A 63 8.76 10.69 -1.71
C LEU A 63 9.90 11.67 -2.01
N GLU A 64 11.06 11.52 -1.36
CA GLU A 64 12.25 12.35 -1.64
C GLU A 64 12.72 12.22 -3.11
N ARG A 65 12.51 11.06 -3.74
CA ARG A 65 12.83 10.86 -5.17
C ARG A 65 11.71 11.37 -6.07
N THR A 66 10.47 11.15 -5.66
CA THR A 66 9.32 11.74 -6.37
C THR A 66 9.36 13.27 -6.33
N SER A 67 9.84 13.87 -5.22
CA SER A 67 10.07 15.32 -5.12
C SER A 67 11.00 15.84 -6.23
N ALA A 68 12.06 15.10 -6.56
CA ALA A 68 12.93 15.46 -7.66
C ALA A 68 12.20 15.47 -9.01
N LEU A 69 11.30 14.48 -9.26
CA LEU A 69 10.44 14.47 -10.44
C LEU A 69 9.46 15.64 -10.46
N VAL A 70 8.88 15.98 -9.29
CA VAL A 70 8.00 17.16 -9.16
C VAL A 70 8.76 18.43 -9.53
N ASN A 71 9.98 18.59 -9.04
CA ASN A 71 10.81 19.75 -9.34
C ASN A 71 11.11 19.85 -10.85
N GLN A 72 11.41 18.73 -11.52
CA GLN A 72 11.58 18.69 -12.98
C GLN A 72 10.29 19.06 -13.71
N ALA A 73 9.16 18.46 -13.31
CA ALA A 73 7.85 18.72 -13.92
C ALA A 73 7.43 20.19 -13.78
N ARG A 74 7.78 20.85 -12.67
CA ARG A 74 7.50 22.27 -12.45
C ARG A 74 8.32 23.20 -13.36
N VAL A 75 9.52 22.78 -13.74
CA VAL A 75 10.31 23.50 -14.76
C VAL A 75 9.69 23.32 -16.15
N GLU A 76 9.26 22.11 -16.47
CA GLU A 76 8.61 21.78 -17.75
C GLU A 76 7.23 22.44 -17.88
N PHE A 77 6.46 22.45 -16.79
CA PHE A 77 5.11 23.00 -16.71
C PHE A 77 5.01 24.10 -15.65
N PRO A 78 5.29 25.36 -16.02
CA PRO A 78 5.21 26.48 -15.07
C PRO A 78 3.82 26.66 -14.45
N ASN A 79 2.75 26.30 -15.17
CA ASN A 79 1.40 26.21 -14.62
C ASN A 79 1.14 24.76 -14.18
N ASN A 80 1.15 24.53 -12.88
CA ASN A 80 0.91 23.19 -12.34
C ASN A 80 0.17 23.24 -11.01
N ILE A 81 -0.43 22.12 -10.67
CA ILE A 81 -0.94 21.80 -9.35
C ILE A 81 -0.40 20.44 -8.93
N LEU A 82 -0.12 20.26 -7.65
CA LEU A 82 0.34 19.01 -7.05
C LEU A 82 -0.72 18.49 -6.08
N VAL A 83 -1.22 17.30 -6.34
CA VAL A 83 -2.35 16.69 -5.62
C VAL A 83 -1.96 15.30 -5.14
N ASP A 84 -2.40 14.93 -3.94
CA ASP A 84 -2.29 13.57 -3.42
C ASP A 84 -3.66 12.89 -3.38
N ASN A 85 -3.69 11.60 -3.66
CA ASN A 85 -4.95 10.85 -3.74
C ASN A 85 -5.41 10.28 -2.39
N GLY A 86 -4.53 10.17 -1.38
CA GLY A 86 -4.78 9.55 -0.09
C GLY A 86 -3.94 8.31 0.17
N ASP A 87 -4.23 7.62 1.25
CA ASP A 87 -3.39 6.58 1.86
C ASP A 87 -1.98 7.12 2.18
N THR A 88 -1.99 8.19 2.93
CA THR A 88 -0.83 9.04 3.15
C THR A 88 -0.13 8.72 4.46
N ILE A 89 -0.88 8.61 5.58
CA ILE A 89 -0.32 8.70 6.94
C ILE A 89 0.08 7.38 7.58
N GLN A 90 -0.30 6.23 7.01
CA GLN A 90 -0.05 4.90 7.58
C GLN A 90 0.65 4.00 6.56
N GLY A 91 1.60 3.16 7.01
CA GLY A 91 2.18 2.07 6.20
C GLY A 91 3.67 1.81 6.44
N THR A 92 4.37 2.64 7.20
CA THR A 92 5.77 2.40 7.57
C THR A 92 5.98 2.42 9.08
N VAL A 93 7.11 1.89 9.54
CA VAL A 93 7.51 1.97 10.95
C VAL A 93 7.66 3.42 11.42
N LEU A 94 8.06 4.33 10.53
CA LEU A 94 8.14 5.76 10.85
C LEU A 94 6.75 6.33 11.14
N ALA A 95 5.74 5.92 10.38
CA ALA A 95 4.35 6.29 10.66
C ALA A 95 3.88 5.73 12.01
N ASP A 96 4.11 4.44 12.26
CA ASP A 96 3.73 3.79 13.52
C ASP A 96 4.46 4.41 14.71
N TYR A 97 5.74 4.79 14.54
CA TYR A 97 6.49 5.47 15.58
C TYR A 97 5.81 6.78 16.01
N GLN A 98 5.45 7.63 15.05
CA GLN A 98 4.81 8.92 15.30
C GLN A 98 3.35 8.84 15.74
N ALA A 99 2.66 7.73 15.45
CA ALA A 99 1.26 7.56 15.80
C ALA A 99 1.05 6.81 17.12
N ILE A 100 1.91 5.83 17.43
CA ILE A 100 1.67 4.85 18.50
C ILE A 100 2.80 4.80 19.50
N VAL A 101 4.06 4.81 19.05
CA VAL A 101 5.23 4.56 19.94
C VAL A 101 5.61 5.80 20.72
N ASP A 102 5.75 6.92 20.03
CA ASP A 102 6.01 8.25 20.59
C ASP A 102 5.06 9.24 19.88
N PRO A 103 3.78 9.24 20.28
CA PRO A 103 2.75 9.99 19.57
C PRO A 103 3.10 11.46 19.45
N ILE A 104 3.04 11.95 18.21
CA ILE A 104 3.40 13.33 17.91
C ILE A 104 2.50 14.30 18.67
N PRO A 105 3.05 15.33 19.36
CA PRO A 105 2.24 16.32 20.07
C PRO A 105 1.52 17.27 19.09
N CYS A 106 0.44 17.89 19.57
CA CYS A 106 -0.44 18.76 18.81
C CYS A 106 0.26 19.99 18.19
N ASP A 107 1.34 20.46 18.81
CA ASP A 107 2.13 21.61 18.35
C ASP A 107 3.22 21.24 17.30
N GLN A 108 3.20 20.02 16.80
CA GLN A 108 4.10 19.56 15.75
C GLN A 108 3.33 19.03 14.54
N THR A 109 3.90 19.22 13.35
CA THR A 109 3.35 18.68 12.10
C THR A 109 3.87 17.26 11.88
N LEU A 110 2.97 16.34 11.52
CA LEU A 110 3.32 14.95 11.16
C LEU A 110 4.37 14.93 10.05
N GLY A 111 5.34 14.02 10.13
CA GLY A 111 6.48 13.96 9.20
C GLY A 111 6.10 13.99 7.73
N ILE A 112 5.09 13.22 7.33
CA ILE A 112 4.59 13.24 5.94
C ILE A 112 4.05 14.64 5.56
N TYR A 113 3.29 15.28 6.44
CA TYR A 113 2.76 16.63 6.16
C TYR A 113 3.83 17.72 6.21
N LYS A 114 4.93 17.55 6.99
CA LYS A 114 6.10 18.45 6.87
C LYS A 114 6.66 18.44 5.45
N VAL A 115 6.81 17.24 4.88
CA VAL A 115 7.33 17.07 3.52
C VAL A 115 6.35 17.60 2.50
N MET A 116 5.07 17.26 2.61
CA MET A 116 4.04 17.72 1.67
C MET A 116 3.87 19.25 1.71
N ASN A 117 3.92 19.87 2.90
CA ASN A 117 3.91 21.32 3.05
C ASN A 117 5.14 21.97 2.37
N HIS A 118 6.32 21.35 2.54
CA HIS A 118 7.55 21.82 1.88
C HIS A 118 7.46 21.70 0.35
N MET A 119 6.94 20.59 -0.15
CA MET A 119 6.73 20.36 -1.59
C MET A 119 5.64 21.25 -2.17
N GLY A 120 4.80 21.88 -1.36
CA GLY A 120 3.71 22.76 -1.81
C GLY A 120 2.60 22.00 -2.53
N PHE A 121 2.00 21.02 -1.85
CA PHE A 121 0.78 20.38 -2.33
C PHE A 121 -0.38 21.39 -2.36
N ASP A 122 -1.29 21.22 -3.31
CA ASP A 122 -2.45 22.09 -3.54
C ASP A 122 -3.76 21.51 -2.99
N ALA A 123 -3.87 20.18 -2.90
CA ALA A 123 -5.01 19.46 -2.31
C ALA A 123 -4.65 18.00 -2.04
N THR A 124 -5.42 17.33 -1.18
CA THR A 124 -5.37 15.88 -1.02
C THR A 124 -6.77 15.30 -0.84
N GLY A 125 -6.96 14.06 -1.34
CA GLY A 125 -8.06 13.18 -0.96
C GLY A 125 -7.77 12.45 0.34
N ILE A 126 -8.75 11.72 0.84
CA ILE A 126 -8.67 10.85 2.02
C ILE A 126 -8.84 9.40 1.57
N GLY A 127 -7.84 8.56 1.81
CA GLY A 127 -7.90 7.13 1.55
C GLY A 127 -8.42 6.34 2.77
N ASN A 128 -8.31 5.03 2.71
CA ASN A 128 -8.75 4.16 3.81
C ASN A 128 -7.71 4.10 4.94
N HIS A 129 -6.44 4.15 4.63
CA HIS A 129 -5.38 4.08 5.64
C HIS A 129 -5.26 5.32 6.52
N GLU A 130 -5.93 6.41 6.20
CA GLU A 130 -6.08 7.56 7.09
C GLU A 130 -6.82 7.20 8.38
N PHE A 131 -7.68 6.18 8.37
CA PHE A 131 -8.49 5.79 9.53
C PHE A 131 -7.80 4.78 10.47
N ASN A 132 -6.70 4.17 10.07
CA ASN A 132 -6.07 3.05 10.80
C ASN A 132 -5.59 3.40 12.21
N TYR A 133 -5.20 4.65 12.47
CA TYR A 133 -4.81 5.11 13.81
C TYR A 133 -5.97 5.71 14.61
N GLY A 134 -7.20 5.67 14.07
CA GLY A 134 -8.41 6.16 14.70
C GLY A 134 -8.68 7.64 14.52
N LEU A 135 -9.93 8.02 14.82
CA LEU A 135 -10.43 9.38 14.56
C LEU A 135 -9.72 10.46 15.38
N SER A 136 -9.26 10.15 16.59
CA SER A 136 -8.56 11.14 17.44
C SER A 136 -7.20 11.53 16.85
N PHE A 137 -6.43 10.56 16.39
CA PHE A 137 -5.15 10.82 15.72
C PHE A 137 -5.37 11.54 14.39
N LEU A 138 -6.31 11.04 13.59
CA LEU A 138 -6.63 11.65 12.29
C LEU A 138 -7.04 13.12 12.46
N ALA A 139 -7.96 13.42 13.37
CA ALA A 139 -8.38 14.78 13.67
C ALA A 139 -7.20 15.69 14.05
N GLN A 140 -6.33 15.20 14.94
CA GLN A 140 -5.14 15.93 15.38
C GLN A 140 -4.22 16.29 14.23
N VAL A 141 -3.75 15.28 13.48
CA VAL A 141 -2.70 15.48 12.47
C VAL A 141 -3.19 16.18 11.22
N THR A 142 -4.51 16.20 11.00
CA THR A 142 -5.15 16.90 9.88
C THR A 142 -5.68 18.28 10.26
N HIS A 143 -5.51 18.70 11.53
CA HIS A 143 -6.01 19.97 12.02
C HIS A 143 -7.55 20.12 11.85
N THR A 144 -8.28 18.99 11.91
CA THR A 144 -9.72 18.96 11.58
C THR A 144 -10.52 18.44 12.77
N PRO A 145 -11.31 19.28 13.44
CA PRO A 145 -12.17 18.86 14.54
C PRO A 145 -13.40 18.13 14.01
N PHE A 146 -13.43 16.80 14.14
CA PHE A 146 -14.62 16.02 13.78
C PHE A 146 -15.67 16.09 14.88
N ASP A 147 -16.92 16.34 14.51
CA ASP A 147 -18.06 16.27 15.42
C ASP A 147 -18.77 14.92 15.26
N VAL A 148 -18.34 13.94 16.04
CA VAL A 148 -18.83 12.55 16.01
C VAL A 148 -19.34 12.13 17.38
N PRO A 149 -20.19 11.06 17.48
CA PRO A 149 -20.61 10.54 18.76
C PRO A 149 -19.43 10.10 19.65
N ASP A 150 -19.58 10.29 20.96
CA ASP A 150 -18.71 9.76 22.02
C ASP A 150 -17.24 10.22 22.03
N LEU A 151 -16.88 11.19 21.18
CA LEU A 151 -15.54 11.77 21.14
C LEU A 151 -15.60 13.29 21.15
N ASP A 152 -14.78 13.93 21.97
CA ASP A 152 -14.53 15.37 21.89
C ASP A 152 -13.20 15.60 21.15
N LEU A 153 -13.29 15.99 19.89
CA LEU A 153 -12.17 16.24 19.00
C LEU A 153 -11.98 17.72 18.69
N SER A 154 -12.59 18.61 19.48
CA SER A 154 -12.50 20.07 19.31
C SER A 154 -11.08 20.61 19.44
N PHE A 155 -10.21 19.93 20.19
CA PHE A 155 -8.80 20.28 20.37
C PHE A 155 -8.03 20.30 19.04
N ALA A 156 -8.44 19.50 18.07
CA ALA A 156 -7.75 19.35 16.79
C ALA A 156 -7.60 20.68 16.03
N SER A 157 -8.56 21.61 16.20
CA SER A 157 -8.49 22.94 15.58
C SER A 157 -7.29 23.79 16.02
N ALA A 158 -6.66 23.46 17.15
CA ALA A 158 -5.45 24.12 17.65
C ALA A 158 -4.15 23.39 17.27
N CYS A 159 -4.24 22.22 16.64
CA CYS A 159 -3.07 21.41 16.29
C CYS A 159 -2.42 21.88 14.99
N MET A 160 -1.16 21.45 14.77
CA MET A 160 -0.46 21.67 13.51
C MET A 160 -0.87 20.60 12.49
N GLY A 161 -0.92 20.95 11.21
CA GLY A 161 -1.33 20.03 10.16
C GLY A 161 -0.90 20.47 8.76
N PRO A 162 -1.52 19.90 7.71
CA PRO A 162 -1.27 20.29 6.33
C PRO A 162 -1.71 21.73 6.04
N LEU A 163 -0.99 22.41 5.16
CA LEU A 163 -1.25 23.80 4.72
C LEU A 163 -2.12 23.84 3.44
N PHE A 164 -2.68 22.73 3.05
CA PHE A 164 -3.52 22.57 1.86
C PHE A 164 -4.84 21.89 2.24
N PRO A 165 -5.92 22.10 1.44
CA PRO A 165 -7.21 21.49 1.71
C PRO A 165 -7.14 19.96 1.62
N GLN A 166 -7.81 19.33 2.57
CA GLN A 166 -8.10 17.90 2.58
C GLN A 166 -9.57 17.69 2.31
N VAL A 167 -9.91 16.83 1.38
CA VAL A 167 -11.27 16.67 0.85
C VAL A 167 -11.73 15.21 1.02
N SER A 168 -12.96 15.04 1.55
CA SER A 168 -13.69 13.77 1.48
C SER A 168 -15.17 14.03 1.37
N SER A 169 -15.74 13.62 0.25
CA SER A 169 -17.13 13.93 -0.13
C SER A 169 -18.16 12.93 0.41
N ASN A 170 -17.70 11.76 0.90
CA ASN A 170 -18.59 10.62 1.13
C ASN A 170 -18.48 9.95 2.49
N VAL A 171 -17.71 10.48 3.42
CA VAL A 171 -17.64 9.99 4.81
C VAL A 171 -18.32 10.97 5.74
N PHE A 172 -19.41 10.55 6.37
CA PHE A 172 -20.33 11.40 7.13
C PHE A 172 -20.32 11.05 8.61
N SER A 173 -20.47 12.07 9.47
CA SER A 173 -20.74 11.89 10.89
C SER A 173 -22.18 11.42 11.11
N VAL A 174 -22.38 10.38 11.91
CA VAL A 174 -23.71 9.94 12.37
C VAL A 174 -24.39 11.00 13.22
N LYS A 175 -23.63 11.85 13.91
CA LYS A 175 -24.14 12.88 14.82
C LYS A 175 -24.70 14.08 14.08
N THR A 176 -24.03 14.53 13.01
CA THR A 176 -24.33 15.81 12.36
C THR A 176 -24.93 15.65 10.96
N ASP A 177 -24.82 14.48 10.36
CA ASP A 177 -25.16 14.23 8.95
C ASP A 177 -24.33 15.11 7.97
N GLN A 178 -23.16 15.58 8.42
CA GLN A 178 -22.20 16.32 7.62
C GLN A 178 -20.95 15.46 7.38
N THR A 179 -20.20 15.76 6.31
CA THR A 179 -18.92 15.09 6.03
C THR A 179 -17.88 15.43 7.10
N LEU A 180 -16.97 14.49 7.38
CA LEU A 180 -15.89 14.70 8.34
C LEU A 180 -14.90 15.78 7.87
N PHE A 181 -14.54 15.74 6.59
CA PHE A 181 -13.74 16.74 5.91
C PHE A 181 -14.62 17.59 5.01
N PRO A 182 -14.15 18.75 4.55
CA PRO A 182 -14.84 19.51 3.50
C PRO A 182 -15.18 18.59 2.32
N PRO A 183 -16.44 18.57 1.85
CA PRO A 183 -16.85 17.70 0.74
C PRO A 183 -16.25 18.11 -0.59
N SER A 184 -15.76 19.34 -0.66
CA SER A 184 -15.12 19.93 -1.84
C SER A 184 -14.20 21.06 -1.45
N ALA A 185 -13.30 21.44 -2.37
CA ALA A 185 -12.45 22.61 -2.22
C ALA A 185 -12.27 23.31 -3.57
N VAL A 186 -12.06 24.63 -3.55
CA VAL A 186 -11.70 25.41 -4.74
C VAL A 186 -10.34 26.04 -4.50
N VAL A 187 -9.38 25.74 -5.39
CA VAL A 187 -8.04 26.32 -5.38
C VAL A 187 -7.91 27.27 -6.56
N THR A 188 -7.47 28.49 -6.30
CA THR A 188 -7.22 29.50 -7.34
C THR A 188 -5.72 29.57 -7.62
N LYS A 189 -5.34 29.42 -8.89
CA LYS A 189 -3.97 29.58 -9.37
C LYS A 189 -3.87 30.76 -10.34
N ILE A 190 -2.76 31.45 -10.29
CA ILE A 190 -2.38 32.39 -11.35
C ILE A 190 -1.58 31.60 -12.39
N ILE A 191 -2.03 31.62 -13.62
CA ILE A 191 -1.43 30.92 -14.74
C ILE A 191 -0.91 31.91 -15.79
N LYS A 192 0.16 31.53 -16.45
CA LYS A 192 0.65 32.18 -17.67
C LYS A 192 -0.11 31.61 -18.86
N ALA A 193 -0.70 32.49 -19.63
CA ALA A 193 -1.49 32.15 -20.81
C ALA A 193 -1.03 32.94 -22.02
N THR A 194 -1.42 32.50 -23.22
CA THR A 194 -1.20 33.19 -24.48
C THR A 194 -2.53 33.76 -24.96
N ALA A 195 -2.55 35.08 -25.13
CA ALA A 195 -3.70 35.78 -25.69
C ALA A 195 -3.81 35.54 -27.22
N PRO A 196 -4.97 35.79 -27.86
CA PRO A 196 -5.16 35.57 -29.30
C PRO A 196 -4.17 36.32 -30.19
N ASP A 197 -3.64 37.43 -29.73
CA ASP A 197 -2.64 38.22 -30.44
C ASP A 197 -1.18 37.68 -30.26
N GLY A 198 -1.02 36.58 -29.53
CA GLY A 198 0.25 35.94 -29.24
C GLY A 198 1.00 36.52 -28.03
N SER A 199 0.45 37.51 -27.36
CA SER A 199 1.07 38.10 -26.16
C SER A 199 0.92 37.17 -24.95
N SER A 200 1.94 37.19 -24.06
CA SER A 200 1.89 36.49 -22.79
C SER A 200 1.10 37.30 -21.76
N ILE A 201 0.16 36.67 -21.10
CA ILE A 201 -0.68 37.28 -20.06
C ILE A 201 -0.67 36.40 -18.80
N GLU A 202 -1.01 37.00 -17.67
CA GLU A 202 -1.36 36.27 -16.43
C GLU A 202 -2.87 36.32 -16.22
N SER A 203 -3.43 35.19 -15.86
CA SER A 203 -4.86 35.05 -15.56
C SER A 203 -5.06 34.08 -14.41
N SER A 204 -6.19 34.21 -13.70
CA SER A 204 -6.56 33.25 -12.68
C SER A 204 -7.34 32.09 -13.30
N ILE A 205 -7.13 30.89 -12.75
CA ILE A 205 -7.94 29.71 -13.00
C ILE A 205 -8.39 29.11 -11.65
N LYS A 206 -9.64 28.73 -11.56
CA LYS A 206 -10.22 28.09 -10.38
C LYS A 206 -10.42 26.62 -10.63
N ILE A 207 -9.82 25.79 -9.76
CA ILE A 207 -9.88 24.34 -9.84
C ILE A 207 -10.65 23.82 -8.64
N GLY A 208 -11.79 23.19 -8.91
CA GLY A 208 -12.62 22.53 -7.92
C GLY A 208 -12.23 21.07 -7.73
N PHE A 209 -12.17 20.64 -6.47
CA PHE A 209 -11.88 19.27 -6.08
C PHE A 209 -13.08 18.67 -5.35
N LEU A 210 -13.41 17.41 -5.66
CA LEU A 210 -14.20 16.52 -4.85
C LEU A 210 -13.41 15.22 -4.67
N ALA A 211 -13.60 14.51 -3.55
CA ALA A 211 -12.80 13.34 -3.25
C ALA A 211 -13.59 12.22 -2.58
N PHE A 212 -13.28 10.98 -2.90
CA PHE A 212 -13.99 9.79 -2.43
C PHE A 212 -13.06 8.80 -1.75
N THR A 213 -13.48 8.39 -0.55
CA THR A 213 -12.87 7.32 0.25
C THR A 213 -13.61 6.00 -0.03
N PRO A 214 -12.94 4.84 -0.08
CA PRO A 214 -13.61 3.56 -0.27
C PRO A 214 -14.64 3.29 0.82
N PRO A 215 -15.93 3.04 0.49
CA PRO A 215 -16.96 2.82 1.49
C PRO A 215 -16.71 1.65 2.46
N PRO A 216 -16.00 0.55 2.07
CA PRO A 216 -15.68 -0.56 2.98
C PRO A 216 -14.82 -0.23 4.20
N ILE A 217 -14.32 1.01 4.37
CA ILE A 217 -13.65 1.44 5.61
C ILE A 217 -14.47 1.12 6.87
N LEU A 218 -15.80 1.12 6.77
CA LEU A 218 -16.68 0.79 7.89
C LEU A 218 -16.49 -0.63 8.42
N ALA A 219 -16.06 -1.55 7.55
CA ALA A 219 -15.72 -2.91 7.92
C ALA A 219 -14.24 -3.03 8.30
N TRP A 220 -13.35 -2.41 7.53
CA TRP A 220 -11.90 -2.50 7.74
C TRP A 220 -11.44 -1.85 9.04
N ASP A 221 -12.02 -0.68 9.36
CA ASP A 221 -11.71 0.11 10.55
C ASP A 221 -12.88 0.18 11.55
N LYS A 222 -13.70 -0.87 11.58
CA LYS A 222 -14.88 -0.97 12.43
C LYS A 222 -14.61 -0.55 13.88
N LYS A 223 -13.47 -0.94 14.44
CA LYS A 223 -13.06 -0.56 15.81
C LYS A 223 -13.17 0.94 16.06
N TRP A 224 -12.78 1.76 15.09
CA TRP A 224 -12.73 3.21 15.22
C TRP A 224 -14.00 3.89 14.75
N LEU A 225 -14.69 3.31 13.76
CA LEU A 225 -15.73 3.97 12.98
C LEU A 225 -17.14 3.56 13.35
N ASP A 226 -17.33 2.38 13.98
CA ASP A 226 -18.66 1.86 14.30
C ASP A 226 -19.45 2.81 15.16
N GLY A 227 -20.70 3.11 14.72
CA GLY A 227 -21.59 4.05 15.40
C GLY A 227 -21.19 5.53 15.35
N LYS A 228 -20.07 5.88 14.70
CA LYS A 228 -19.58 7.27 14.62
C LYS A 228 -19.70 7.87 13.24
N VAL A 229 -19.45 7.07 12.20
CA VAL A 229 -19.49 7.51 10.81
C VAL A 229 -20.26 6.53 9.93
N TYR A 230 -20.70 7.02 8.78
CA TYR A 230 -21.27 6.21 7.71
C TYR A 230 -20.78 6.75 6.36
N THR A 231 -20.91 5.96 5.31
CA THR A 231 -20.44 6.30 3.97
C THR A 231 -21.57 6.31 2.96
N LYS A 232 -21.40 7.09 1.90
CA LYS A 232 -22.24 7.04 0.68
C LYS A 232 -21.35 6.70 -0.52
N GLY A 233 -21.94 6.18 -1.59
CA GLY A 233 -21.24 5.95 -2.84
C GLY A 233 -21.19 7.19 -3.73
N VAL A 234 -20.48 7.08 -4.86
CA VAL A 234 -20.28 8.22 -5.79
C VAL A 234 -21.57 8.67 -6.42
N GLN A 235 -22.50 7.76 -6.74
CA GLN A 235 -23.76 8.12 -7.41
C GLN A 235 -24.70 8.94 -6.51
N GLU A 236 -24.59 8.79 -5.18
CA GLU A 236 -25.43 9.49 -4.23
C GLU A 236 -25.00 10.95 -4.01
N VAL A 237 -23.71 11.27 -4.23
CA VAL A 237 -23.18 12.57 -3.79
C VAL A 237 -22.41 13.35 -4.86
N ALA A 238 -21.87 12.72 -5.90
CA ALA A 238 -20.94 13.38 -6.81
C ALA A 238 -21.57 14.51 -7.63
N GLN A 239 -22.72 14.28 -8.27
CA GLN A 239 -23.34 15.27 -9.16
C GLN A 239 -23.70 16.58 -8.44
N PRO A 240 -24.37 16.58 -7.27
CA PRO A 240 -24.64 17.82 -6.53
C PRO A 240 -23.38 18.61 -6.15
N ILE A 241 -22.28 17.90 -5.83
CA ILE A 241 -21.00 18.55 -5.48
C ILE A 241 -20.36 19.18 -6.72
N VAL A 242 -20.40 18.51 -7.88
CA VAL A 242 -19.92 19.09 -9.15
C VAL A 242 -20.70 20.36 -9.49
N GLU A 243 -22.02 20.35 -9.34
CA GLU A 243 -22.88 21.51 -9.58
C GLU A 243 -22.58 22.66 -8.61
N ASP A 244 -22.35 22.36 -7.34
CA ASP A 244 -21.97 23.33 -6.33
C ASP A 244 -20.59 23.96 -6.64
N LEU A 245 -19.59 23.16 -6.99
CA LEU A 245 -18.27 23.65 -7.42
C LEU A 245 -18.38 24.59 -8.61
N ARG A 246 -19.20 24.27 -9.61
CA ARG A 246 -19.46 25.15 -10.76
C ARG A 246 -20.13 26.45 -10.33
N SER A 247 -21.09 26.38 -9.39
CA SER A 247 -21.75 27.56 -8.85
C SER A 247 -20.80 28.49 -8.09
N GLN A 248 -19.76 27.95 -7.46
CA GLN A 248 -18.66 28.66 -6.81
C GLN A 248 -17.67 29.26 -7.84
N GLY A 249 -17.86 29.00 -9.12
CA GLY A 249 -17.06 29.51 -10.22
C GLY A 249 -15.82 28.68 -10.53
N ALA A 250 -15.82 27.38 -10.21
CA ALA A 250 -14.76 26.48 -10.63
C ALA A 250 -14.75 26.36 -12.17
N ASP A 251 -13.60 26.69 -12.76
CA ASP A 251 -13.36 26.52 -14.19
C ASP A 251 -13.19 25.06 -14.55
N LEU A 252 -12.41 24.30 -13.74
CA LEU A 252 -12.19 22.89 -13.88
C LEU A 252 -12.66 22.15 -12.63
N VAL A 253 -13.16 20.92 -12.82
CA VAL A 253 -13.50 20.00 -11.74
C VAL A 253 -12.63 18.75 -11.84
N VAL A 254 -11.79 18.56 -10.85
CA VAL A 254 -10.91 17.39 -10.70
C VAL A 254 -11.49 16.48 -9.64
N ALA A 255 -11.85 15.27 -10.03
CA ALA A 255 -12.32 14.25 -9.11
C ALA A 255 -11.15 13.40 -8.61
N ILE A 256 -11.00 13.34 -7.30
CA ILE A 256 -10.05 12.45 -6.63
C ILE A 256 -10.86 11.25 -6.13
N ILE A 257 -10.43 10.05 -6.46
CA ILE A 257 -11.02 8.84 -5.90
C ILE A 257 -9.94 7.90 -5.42
N HIS A 258 -9.94 7.66 -4.10
CA HIS A 258 -9.11 6.61 -3.55
C HIS A 258 -9.80 5.27 -3.82
N GLY A 259 -9.66 4.78 -5.04
CA GLY A 259 -10.30 3.57 -5.56
C GLY A 259 -9.88 3.30 -7.00
N GLY A 260 -9.97 2.02 -7.38
CA GLY A 260 -9.72 1.53 -8.73
C GLY A 260 -10.96 1.51 -9.61
N LEU A 261 -10.85 0.76 -10.71
CA LEU A 261 -11.91 0.58 -11.70
C LEU A 261 -12.63 -0.75 -11.45
N ASP A 262 -13.93 -0.70 -11.30
CA ASP A 262 -14.81 -1.87 -11.24
C ASP A 262 -16.15 -1.53 -11.91
N ASN A 263 -16.62 -2.40 -12.81
CA ASN A 263 -17.91 -2.26 -13.48
C ASN A 263 -18.96 -3.28 -13.00
N ALA A 264 -18.73 -3.92 -11.85
CA ALA A 264 -19.74 -4.72 -11.17
C ALA A 264 -21.03 -3.90 -10.96
N PRO A 265 -22.21 -4.52 -10.85
CA PRO A 265 -23.44 -3.77 -10.59
C PRO A 265 -23.28 -2.83 -9.41
N TYR A 266 -23.62 -1.55 -9.62
CA TYR A 266 -23.41 -0.52 -8.61
C TYR A 266 -24.13 -0.81 -7.30
N THR A 267 -23.39 -0.65 -6.21
CA THR A 267 -23.95 -0.52 -4.86
C THR A 267 -23.23 0.64 -4.16
N PRO A 268 -23.88 1.32 -3.20
CA PRO A 268 -23.23 2.41 -2.45
C PRO A 268 -22.00 1.97 -1.65
N THR A 269 -21.83 0.67 -1.46
CA THR A 269 -20.72 0.04 -0.70
C THR A 269 -19.67 -0.64 -1.59
N LEU A 270 -19.78 -0.50 -2.91
CA LEU A 270 -18.76 -0.98 -3.83
C LEU A 270 -17.41 -0.35 -3.47
N GLU A 271 -16.34 -1.14 -3.48
CA GLU A 271 -14.99 -0.68 -3.10
C GLU A 271 -14.42 0.28 -4.14
N ASP A 272 -14.35 -0.16 -5.39
CA ASP A 272 -13.73 0.56 -6.50
C ASP A 272 -14.80 1.22 -7.38
N GLN A 273 -15.01 2.51 -7.23
CA GLN A 273 -16.09 3.24 -7.90
C GLN A 273 -15.62 4.22 -8.98
N ALA A 274 -14.33 4.21 -9.37
CA ALA A 274 -13.81 5.17 -10.34
C ALA A 274 -14.47 5.05 -11.71
N TRP A 275 -14.85 3.83 -12.13
CA TRP A 275 -15.58 3.61 -13.39
C TRP A 275 -16.93 4.35 -13.43
N TYR A 276 -17.62 4.40 -12.28
CA TYR A 276 -18.89 5.14 -12.14
C TYR A 276 -18.67 6.63 -12.02
N LEU A 277 -17.62 7.06 -11.30
CA LEU A 277 -17.30 8.47 -11.12
C LEU A 277 -16.95 9.15 -12.44
N ALA A 278 -16.23 8.46 -13.34
CA ALA A 278 -15.90 8.99 -14.66
C ALA A 278 -17.12 9.31 -15.54
N GLN A 279 -18.29 8.76 -15.21
CA GLN A 279 -19.54 8.99 -15.94
C GLN A 279 -20.37 10.14 -15.37
N VAL A 280 -19.93 10.77 -14.27
CA VAL A 280 -20.60 11.92 -13.67
C VAL A 280 -20.40 13.15 -14.55
N PRO A 281 -21.47 13.79 -15.05
CA PRO A 281 -21.35 14.97 -15.89
C PRO A 281 -20.61 16.12 -15.20
N GLY A 282 -19.73 16.76 -15.94
CA GLY A 282 -19.00 17.95 -15.46
C GLY A 282 -17.65 17.65 -14.79
N VAL A 283 -17.24 16.39 -14.66
CA VAL A 283 -15.88 16.02 -14.26
C VAL A 283 -14.93 16.20 -15.45
N ASP A 284 -13.86 16.97 -15.26
CA ASP A 284 -12.87 17.29 -16.30
C ASP A 284 -11.64 16.38 -16.27
N ALA A 285 -11.25 15.93 -15.09
CA ALA A 285 -10.13 15.03 -14.88
C ALA A 285 -10.36 14.16 -13.63
N MET A 286 -9.77 12.97 -13.60
CA MET A 286 -9.91 12.02 -12.49
C MET A 286 -8.55 11.51 -12.04
N LEU A 287 -8.30 11.52 -10.74
CA LEU A 287 -7.15 10.95 -10.08
C LEU A 287 -7.58 9.72 -9.29
N MET A 288 -6.89 8.59 -9.49
CA MET A 288 -7.22 7.28 -8.92
C MET A 288 -6.11 6.76 -8.00
N GLY A 289 -6.41 5.81 -7.11
CA GLY A 289 -5.46 5.18 -6.20
C GLY A 289 -5.92 3.81 -5.73
N HIS A 290 -5.49 3.40 -4.53
CA HIS A 290 -5.92 2.22 -3.79
C HIS A 290 -5.46 0.87 -4.39
N SER A 291 -5.67 0.63 -5.67
CA SER A 291 -5.32 -0.64 -6.32
C SER A 291 -3.83 -0.80 -6.62
N HIS A 292 -3.00 0.20 -6.28
CA HIS A 292 -1.54 0.18 -6.45
C HIS A 292 -1.12 -0.16 -7.89
N GLN A 293 -1.79 0.42 -8.89
CA GLN A 293 -1.51 0.22 -10.29
C GLN A 293 -0.94 1.48 -10.95
N ILE A 294 -0.40 1.32 -12.15
CA ILE A 294 0.02 2.42 -13.02
C ILE A 294 -1.03 2.57 -14.11
N PHE A 295 -1.67 3.75 -14.16
CA PHE A 295 -2.58 4.10 -15.25
C PHE A 295 -2.27 5.52 -15.77
N PRO A 296 -2.14 5.74 -17.09
CA PRO A 296 -2.26 4.77 -18.16
C PRO A 296 -1.07 3.80 -18.24
N ASN A 297 -1.32 2.59 -18.74
CA ASN A 297 -0.27 1.61 -18.97
C ASN A 297 -0.69 0.66 -20.10
N LYS A 298 -0.23 0.93 -21.32
CA LYS A 298 -0.54 0.14 -22.52
C LYS A 298 -0.15 -1.33 -22.43
N ASN A 299 0.84 -1.65 -21.60
CA ASN A 299 1.37 -2.99 -21.41
C ASN A 299 0.75 -3.73 -20.21
N SER A 300 -0.16 -3.09 -19.49
CA SER A 300 -0.80 -3.70 -18.33
C SER A 300 -1.66 -4.88 -18.72
N THR A 301 -1.54 -5.95 -17.96
CA THR A 301 -2.42 -7.14 -17.99
C THR A 301 -3.45 -7.12 -16.85
N PHE A 302 -3.55 -6.00 -16.13
CA PHE A 302 -4.53 -5.84 -15.06
C PHE A 302 -5.94 -5.82 -15.66
N PRO A 303 -6.85 -6.75 -15.27
CA PRO A 303 -8.10 -6.96 -15.96
C PRO A 303 -9.00 -5.73 -16.03
N ASP A 304 -8.97 -4.89 -14.99
CA ASP A 304 -9.86 -3.73 -14.87
C ASP A 304 -9.49 -2.62 -15.87
N PHE A 305 -8.29 -2.66 -16.45
CA PHE A 305 -7.89 -1.74 -17.50
C PHE A 305 -8.42 -2.13 -18.90
N ASP A 306 -9.03 -3.32 -19.02
CA ASP A 306 -9.69 -3.79 -20.23
C ASP A 306 -11.24 -3.69 -20.14
N LEU A 307 -11.77 -3.00 -19.11
CA LEU A 307 -13.20 -2.74 -18.96
C LEU A 307 -13.74 -1.82 -20.04
N PRO A 308 -15.05 -1.91 -20.35
CA PRO A 308 -15.70 -0.98 -21.30
C PRO A 308 -15.45 0.48 -20.91
N MET A 309 -15.26 1.34 -21.92
CA MET A 309 -14.97 2.78 -21.79
C MET A 309 -13.60 3.11 -21.14
N VAL A 310 -12.74 2.14 -20.90
CA VAL A 310 -11.38 2.36 -20.41
C VAL A 310 -10.41 2.31 -21.58
N ASP A 311 -9.63 3.38 -21.74
CA ASP A 311 -8.52 3.43 -22.71
C ASP A 311 -7.19 3.54 -21.95
N LYS A 312 -6.56 2.37 -21.70
CA LYS A 312 -5.29 2.28 -21.00
C LYS A 312 -4.09 2.80 -21.78
N VAL A 313 -4.28 3.19 -23.04
CA VAL A 313 -3.23 3.80 -23.89
C VAL A 313 -3.33 5.32 -23.85
N ALA A 314 -4.53 5.84 -24.09
CA ALA A 314 -4.78 7.28 -24.04
C ALA A 314 -4.88 7.82 -22.61
N GLY A 315 -5.11 6.97 -21.61
CA GLY A 315 -5.29 7.39 -20.21
C GLY A 315 -6.65 8.04 -19.98
N THR A 316 -7.73 7.40 -20.45
CA THR A 316 -9.10 7.91 -20.26
C THR A 316 -10.05 6.84 -19.75
N VAL A 317 -11.04 7.26 -18.98
CA VAL A 317 -12.18 6.44 -18.57
C VAL A 317 -13.44 7.21 -18.93
N ALA A 318 -14.34 6.62 -19.72
CA ALA A 318 -15.51 7.28 -20.29
C ALA A 318 -15.20 8.64 -20.97
N GLY A 319 -14.01 8.76 -21.58
CA GLY A 319 -13.52 9.99 -22.21
C GLY A 319 -13.00 11.05 -21.22
N VAL A 320 -13.01 10.79 -19.92
CA VAL A 320 -12.40 11.65 -18.90
C VAL A 320 -10.94 11.25 -18.74
N PRO A 321 -9.98 12.19 -18.86
CA PRO A 321 -8.58 11.95 -18.55
C PRO A 321 -8.43 11.42 -17.12
N ALA A 322 -7.73 10.31 -16.97
CA ALA A 322 -7.58 9.61 -15.70
C ALA A 322 -6.13 9.19 -15.47
N LEU A 323 -5.72 9.15 -14.21
CA LEU A 323 -4.34 8.91 -13.80
C LEU A 323 -4.32 8.07 -12.52
N MET A 324 -3.32 7.18 -12.38
CA MET A 324 -2.97 6.47 -11.13
C MET A 324 -1.45 6.28 -11.07
N ALA A 325 -0.83 6.81 -10.05
CA ALA A 325 0.63 6.93 -9.94
C ALA A 325 1.29 5.84 -9.10
N ASN A 326 0.77 4.60 -9.14
CA ASN A 326 1.33 3.47 -8.39
C ASN A 326 1.24 3.68 -6.86
N PHE A 327 2.33 3.48 -6.11
CA PHE A 327 2.38 3.58 -4.64
C PHE A 327 3.81 3.90 -4.15
N TRP A 328 3.98 4.26 -2.87
CA TRP A 328 5.24 4.47 -2.13
C TRP A 328 6.21 5.47 -2.77
N GLY A 329 5.67 6.41 -3.55
CA GLY A 329 6.50 7.39 -4.26
C GLY A 329 7.32 6.80 -5.41
N GLN A 330 6.93 5.65 -5.96
CA GLN A 330 7.63 5.03 -7.08
C GLN A 330 7.40 5.74 -8.41
N HIS A 331 6.32 6.49 -8.54
CA HIS A 331 5.95 7.23 -9.74
C HIS A 331 5.40 8.62 -9.39
N LEU A 332 5.58 9.55 -10.32
CA LEU A 332 4.84 10.80 -10.38
C LEU A 332 3.85 10.73 -11.53
N GLY A 333 2.57 10.90 -11.24
CA GLY A 333 1.56 11.09 -12.26
C GLY A 333 1.66 12.51 -12.87
N VAL A 334 1.57 12.60 -14.18
CA VAL A 334 1.58 13.88 -14.92
C VAL A 334 0.45 13.88 -15.93
N MET A 335 -0.49 14.80 -15.75
CA MET A 335 -1.60 15.03 -16.67
C MET A 335 -1.47 16.42 -17.25
N LYS A 336 -1.10 16.53 -18.53
CA LYS A 336 -1.01 17.79 -19.27
C LYS A 336 -2.38 18.13 -19.86
N LEU A 337 -2.98 19.22 -19.42
CA LEU A 337 -4.25 19.74 -19.93
C LEU A 337 -4.02 20.95 -20.80
N GLU A 338 -4.61 20.97 -21.99
CA GLU A 338 -4.74 22.20 -22.77
C GLU A 338 -6.06 22.88 -22.40
N VAL A 339 -5.97 24.13 -21.95
CA VAL A 339 -7.14 24.92 -21.55
C VAL A 339 -7.30 26.14 -22.45
N ALA A 340 -8.55 26.46 -22.74
CA ALA A 340 -8.93 27.64 -23.53
C ALA A 340 -9.93 28.49 -22.74
N TYR A 341 -9.80 29.80 -22.86
CA TYR A 341 -10.69 30.78 -22.22
C TYR A 341 -11.75 31.25 -23.19
N ALA A 342 -13.01 31.09 -22.80
CA ALA A 342 -14.15 31.60 -23.51
C ALA A 342 -15.32 31.78 -22.54
N GLU A 343 -16.20 32.75 -22.81
CA GLU A 343 -17.42 32.99 -21.99
C GLU A 343 -17.09 33.13 -20.49
N ASN A 344 -16.04 33.89 -20.18
CA ASN A 344 -15.56 34.16 -18.81
C ASN A 344 -15.12 32.94 -17.99
N LYS A 345 -14.70 31.85 -18.61
CA LYS A 345 -14.17 30.64 -17.95
C LYS A 345 -13.11 29.95 -18.75
N TRP A 346 -12.22 29.24 -18.06
CA TRP A 346 -11.33 28.26 -18.66
C TRP A 346 -12.08 26.92 -18.86
N SER A 347 -11.76 26.21 -19.92
CA SER A 347 -12.26 24.87 -20.20
C SER A 347 -11.18 23.98 -20.78
N VAL A 348 -11.25 22.66 -20.50
CA VAL A 348 -10.29 21.66 -20.98
C VAL A 348 -10.72 21.14 -22.35
N ASP A 349 -9.77 21.06 -23.28
CA ASP A 349 -9.88 20.23 -24.47
C ASP A 349 -9.41 18.80 -24.14
N LYS A 350 -10.36 17.94 -23.73
CA LYS A 350 -10.06 16.56 -23.32
C LYS A 350 -9.42 15.73 -24.43
N THR A 351 -9.56 16.13 -25.71
CA THR A 351 -8.97 15.40 -26.86
C THR A 351 -7.48 15.67 -27.01
N LYS A 352 -6.95 16.70 -26.38
CA LYS A 352 -5.55 17.10 -26.42
C LYS A 352 -4.79 16.82 -25.10
N THR A 353 -5.46 16.13 -24.18
CA THR A 353 -4.84 15.75 -22.91
C THR A 353 -3.78 14.66 -23.11
N VAL A 354 -2.65 14.81 -22.42
CA VAL A 354 -1.60 13.78 -22.35
C VAL A 354 -1.46 13.34 -20.90
N VAL A 355 -1.52 12.04 -20.68
CA VAL A 355 -1.46 11.43 -19.34
C VAL A 355 -0.31 10.44 -19.32
N GLU A 356 0.52 10.51 -18.29
CA GLU A 356 1.64 9.59 -18.09
C GLU A 356 1.96 9.41 -16.60
N ALA A 357 2.55 8.27 -16.24
CA ALA A 357 3.12 8.02 -14.92
C ALA A 357 4.64 7.90 -15.06
N ARG A 358 5.39 8.84 -14.48
CA ARG A 358 6.84 8.93 -14.57
C ARG A 358 7.49 8.16 -13.42
N PRO A 359 8.28 7.10 -13.69
CA PRO A 359 8.94 6.33 -12.65
C PRO A 359 10.15 7.08 -12.06
N ILE A 360 10.45 6.81 -10.79
CA ILE A 360 11.71 7.26 -10.16
C ILE A 360 12.92 6.42 -10.60
N ALA A 361 12.67 5.30 -11.30
CA ALA A 361 13.71 4.39 -11.76
C ALA A 361 13.41 3.88 -13.16
N THR A 362 14.45 3.70 -13.97
CA THR A 362 14.36 3.01 -15.27
C THR A 362 15.36 1.87 -15.34
N THR A 363 15.12 0.90 -16.22
CA THR A 363 16.05 -0.22 -16.43
C THR A 363 17.09 0.16 -17.47
N CYS A 364 18.37 -0.01 -17.17
CA CYS A 364 19.45 0.16 -18.13
C CYS A 364 19.45 -1.03 -19.10
N MET A 365 18.98 -0.83 -20.31
CA MET A 365 19.08 -1.84 -21.38
C MET A 365 20.49 -1.79 -22.00
N GLY A 366 21.21 -2.93 -22.00
CA GLY A 366 22.51 -3.06 -22.66
C GLY A 366 23.72 -2.49 -21.92
N GLY A 367 23.60 -2.17 -20.64
CA GLY A 367 24.76 -1.88 -19.77
C GLY A 367 25.46 -0.55 -19.99
N LEU A 368 24.96 0.33 -20.87
CA LEU A 368 25.58 1.65 -21.14
C LEU A 368 24.55 2.78 -21.23
N PRO A 369 24.95 3.99 -20.74
CA PRO A 369 24.11 5.17 -20.71
C PRO A 369 23.58 5.68 -22.08
N ALA A 370 24.17 5.22 -23.19
CA ALA A 370 23.76 5.60 -24.55
C ALA A 370 22.39 5.01 -24.95
N ALA A 371 21.81 4.13 -24.12
CA ALA A 371 20.52 3.50 -24.35
C ALA A 371 19.41 4.04 -23.44
N CYS A 372 19.55 5.23 -22.84
CA CYS A 372 18.41 5.91 -22.26
C CYS A 372 17.39 6.12 -23.39
N ASP A 373 16.27 5.40 -23.31
CA ASP A 373 15.24 5.47 -24.32
C ASP A 373 14.73 6.91 -24.44
N ALA A 374 14.74 7.46 -25.64
CA ALA A 374 14.26 8.81 -25.92
C ALA A 374 12.78 9.01 -25.58
N THR A 375 12.05 7.93 -25.30
CA THR A 375 10.65 7.95 -24.83
C THR A 375 10.53 8.30 -23.34
N GLU A 376 11.62 8.22 -22.57
CA GLU A 376 11.66 8.57 -21.13
C GLU A 376 12.42 9.90 -20.92
N SER A 377 12.07 10.92 -21.68
CA SER A 377 12.75 12.22 -21.70
C SER A 377 12.81 12.96 -20.36
N TRP A 378 11.88 12.70 -19.44
CA TRP A 378 11.92 13.25 -18.07
C TRP A 378 13.04 12.67 -17.21
N LEU A 379 13.41 11.39 -17.40
CA LEU A 379 14.60 10.80 -16.78
C LEU A 379 15.88 11.30 -17.49
N THR A 380 15.75 11.73 -18.73
CA THR A 380 16.83 12.20 -19.59
C THR A 380 16.91 13.72 -19.72
N GLY A 381 15.99 14.45 -19.09
CA GLY A 381 15.93 15.93 -19.15
C GLY A 381 17.18 16.64 -18.62
N ALA A 382 17.96 15.97 -17.80
CA ALA A 382 19.40 16.16 -17.72
C ALA A 382 20.02 14.98 -18.48
N PRO A 383 20.57 15.14 -19.69
CA PRO A 383 20.85 14.08 -20.64
C PRO A 383 21.61 12.97 -19.97
N CYS A 384 20.98 11.84 -19.71
CA CYS A 384 21.60 10.74 -19.01
C CYS A 384 22.56 11.21 -17.90
N ALA A 385 22.14 12.20 -17.09
CA ALA A 385 22.89 12.66 -15.92
C ALA A 385 23.13 11.49 -14.93
N PHE A 386 22.42 10.41 -15.14
CA PHE A 386 22.63 9.10 -14.53
C PHE A 386 23.72 8.25 -15.23
N ALA A 387 24.36 8.78 -16.28
CA ALA A 387 25.47 8.15 -16.94
C ALA A 387 26.62 7.90 -15.94
N GLY A 388 26.72 6.70 -15.45
CA GLY A 388 27.69 6.28 -14.42
C GLY A 388 27.07 5.84 -13.10
N MET A 389 25.73 5.99 -12.92
CA MET A 389 25.02 5.56 -11.72
C MET A 389 24.20 4.29 -11.91
N CYS A 390 24.32 3.58 -13.05
CA CYS A 390 23.76 2.25 -13.19
C CYS A 390 24.44 1.35 -12.15
N ASP A 391 23.70 0.92 -11.17
CA ASP A 391 24.13 -0.12 -10.24
C ASP A 391 24.32 -1.40 -11.05
N MET A 392 25.58 -1.75 -11.31
CA MET A 392 26.01 -2.78 -12.25
C MET A 392 25.75 -4.18 -11.66
N GLN A 393 24.48 -4.53 -11.48
CA GLN A 393 24.11 -5.95 -11.41
C GLN A 393 23.89 -6.46 -12.85
N PRO A 394 24.48 -7.58 -13.26
CA PRO A 394 24.70 -7.92 -14.68
C PRO A 394 23.45 -7.99 -15.58
N ASP A 395 22.24 -8.11 -15.03
CA ASP A 395 21.05 -8.40 -15.83
C ASP A 395 19.83 -7.49 -15.57
N LYS A 396 19.89 -6.58 -14.58
CA LYS A 396 18.83 -5.60 -14.29
C LYS A 396 19.36 -4.34 -13.64
N ALA A 397 20.40 -3.74 -14.21
CA ALA A 397 20.85 -2.44 -13.74
C ALA A 397 19.70 -1.43 -13.84
N LYS A 398 19.33 -0.82 -12.71
CA LYS A 398 18.37 0.27 -12.66
C LYS A 398 19.09 1.59 -12.42
N ILE A 399 18.67 2.60 -13.17
CA ILE A 399 19.03 3.99 -12.88
C ILE A 399 17.91 4.57 -12.04
N TYR A 400 18.27 5.21 -10.93
CA TYR A 400 17.33 5.91 -10.07
C TYR A 400 17.55 7.40 -10.17
N ILE A 401 16.46 8.18 -10.14
CA ILE A 401 16.61 9.64 -9.97
C ILE A 401 17.21 9.92 -8.60
N ASP A 402 18.10 10.92 -8.51
CA ASP A 402 18.63 11.36 -7.24
C ASP A 402 17.53 11.91 -6.34
N ALA A 403 17.63 11.63 -5.04
CA ALA A 403 16.71 12.20 -4.07
C ALA A 403 16.84 13.72 -4.01
N ASP A 404 15.72 14.40 -3.78
CA ASP A 404 15.72 15.83 -3.47
C ASP A 404 16.43 16.07 -2.13
N PRO A 405 17.58 16.75 -2.10
CA PRO A 405 18.36 16.93 -0.89
C PRO A 405 17.67 17.77 0.19
N ALA A 406 16.58 18.46 -0.13
CA ALA A 406 15.81 19.26 0.80
C ALA A 406 14.91 18.42 1.71
N ILE A 407 14.59 17.18 1.34
CA ILE A 407 13.59 16.35 2.07
C ILE A 407 14.18 15.69 3.31
N ALA A 408 15.28 14.97 3.20
CA ALA A 408 15.85 14.22 4.31
C ALA A 408 16.14 15.06 5.57
N PRO A 409 16.63 16.30 5.48
CA PRO A 409 16.85 17.16 6.65
C PRO A 409 15.57 17.46 7.44
N LEU A 410 14.40 17.51 6.79
CA LEU A 410 13.11 17.76 7.44
C LEU A 410 12.70 16.64 8.40
N LEU A 411 13.25 15.44 8.21
CA LEU A 411 12.86 14.20 8.88
C LEU A 411 14.00 13.60 9.73
N SER A 412 15.10 14.31 9.88
CA SER A 412 16.32 13.74 10.51
C SER A 412 16.06 13.19 11.92
N ALA A 413 15.30 13.90 12.74
CA ALA A 413 14.98 13.46 14.09
C ALA A 413 14.07 12.23 14.10
N GLU A 414 13.01 12.24 13.32
CA GLU A 414 12.04 11.14 13.19
C GLU A 414 12.69 9.88 12.63
N HIS A 415 13.53 10.05 11.61
CA HIS A 415 14.28 8.96 10.99
C HIS A 415 15.22 8.27 12.00
N GLN A 416 16.03 9.04 12.73
CA GLN A 416 16.96 8.49 13.73
C GLN A 416 16.21 7.83 14.88
N ALA A 417 15.12 8.44 15.36
CA ALA A 417 14.29 7.86 16.41
C ALA A 417 13.68 6.52 15.98
N THR A 418 13.18 6.45 14.73
CA THR A 418 12.63 5.22 14.17
C THR A 418 13.69 4.12 14.05
N ILE A 419 14.91 4.45 13.58
CA ILE A 419 16.02 3.49 13.52
C ILE A 419 16.36 2.98 14.92
N ALA A 420 16.41 3.85 15.91
CA ALA A 420 16.69 3.45 17.29
C ALA A 420 15.58 2.53 17.84
N TYR A 421 14.34 2.85 17.55
CA TYR A 421 13.18 2.05 17.96
C TYR A 421 13.21 0.64 17.37
N VAL A 422 13.44 0.47 16.06
CA VAL A 422 13.41 -0.85 15.42
C VAL A 422 14.55 -1.76 15.87
N LYS A 423 15.63 -1.19 16.41
CA LYS A 423 16.75 -1.94 17.01
C LYS A 423 16.50 -2.36 18.45
N THR A 424 15.37 -1.95 19.05
CA THR A 424 15.07 -2.29 20.45
C THR A 424 14.92 -3.79 20.61
N PRO A 425 15.71 -4.45 21.49
CA PRO A 425 15.58 -5.88 21.76
C PRO A 425 14.24 -6.19 22.42
N ILE A 426 13.59 -7.26 21.95
CA ILE A 426 12.30 -7.72 22.49
C ILE A 426 12.33 -9.16 23.01
N GLY A 427 13.38 -9.92 22.70
CA GLY A 427 13.59 -11.30 23.13
C GLY A 427 14.89 -11.90 22.61
N THR A 428 15.04 -13.22 22.75
CA THR A 428 16.15 -14.01 22.22
C THR A 428 15.64 -15.27 21.54
N SER A 429 16.44 -15.84 20.63
CA SER A 429 16.17 -17.15 20.00
C SER A 429 17.42 -18.02 20.02
N ASP A 430 17.28 -19.30 20.32
CA ASP A 430 18.36 -20.30 20.23
C ASP A 430 18.51 -20.91 18.83
N PHE A 431 17.69 -20.50 17.87
CA PHE A 431 17.67 -21.02 16.50
C PHE A 431 17.42 -19.93 15.46
N ASP A 432 17.86 -20.21 14.22
CA ASP A 432 17.56 -19.35 13.07
C ASP A 432 16.09 -19.54 12.62
N MET A 433 15.39 -18.44 12.36
CA MET A 433 14.05 -18.46 11.80
C MET A 433 14.12 -18.05 10.33
N SER A 434 13.78 -18.96 9.40
CA SER A 434 13.99 -18.77 7.97
C SER A 434 12.81 -19.25 7.13
N THR A 435 12.55 -18.55 6.02
CA THR A 435 11.57 -18.97 5.01
C THR A 435 12.21 -19.66 3.79
N MET A 436 13.53 -19.83 3.78
CA MET A 436 14.26 -20.39 2.61
C MET A 436 13.80 -21.80 2.21
N PHE A 437 13.29 -22.59 3.14
CA PHE A 437 12.75 -23.93 2.92
C PHE A 437 11.35 -24.11 3.50
N ALA A 438 10.61 -23.04 3.67
CA ALA A 438 9.23 -23.07 4.18
C ALA A 438 8.30 -23.88 3.26
N ASP A 439 8.45 -23.74 1.95
CA ASP A 439 7.72 -24.53 0.95
C ASP A 439 8.04 -26.04 1.03
N GLN A 440 9.15 -26.43 1.63
CA GLN A 440 9.56 -27.82 1.81
C GLN A 440 9.27 -28.35 3.23
N GLY A 441 8.71 -27.50 4.09
CA GLY A 441 8.26 -27.93 5.42
C GLY A 441 9.09 -27.42 6.60
N ASP A 442 9.95 -26.42 6.41
CA ASP A 442 10.61 -25.72 7.53
C ASP A 442 9.60 -24.77 8.21
N PRO A 443 9.21 -25.05 9.48
CA PRO A 443 8.26 -24.21 10.20
C PRO A 443 8.94 -23.03 10.93
N SER A 444 10.26 -22.90 10.88
CA SER A 444 11.04 -22.09 11.82
C SER A 444 10.65 -20.60 11.84
N ALA A 445 10.26 -20.02 10.71
CA ALA A 445 9.83 -18.63 10.64
C ALA A 445 8.29 -18.47 10.76
N ILE A 446 7.53 -19.54 10.56
CA ILE A 446 6.05 -19.47 10.50
C ILE A 446 5.44 -19.80 11.86
N GLN A 447 6.03 -20.72 12.61
CA GLN A 447 5.47 -21.23 13.87
C GLN A 447 5.27 -20.11 14.90
N ILE A 448 6.25 -19.24 15.07
CA ILE A 448 6.16 -18.14 16.04
C ILE A 448 5.01 -17.17 15.71
N VAL A 449 4.77 -16.92 14.42
CA VAL A 449 3.64 -16.11 13.96
C VAL A 449 2.32 -16.78 14.30
N ASN A 450 2.18 -18.06 13.97
CA ASN A 450 0.97 -18.84 14.27
C ASN A 450 0.71 -18.95 15.78
N GLN A 451 1.74 -19.15 16.59
CA GLN A 451 1.62 -19.18 18.06
C GLN A 451 1.14 -17.85 18.61
N ALA A 452 1.69 -16.75 18.14
CA ALA A 452 1.29 -15.41 18.56
C ALA A 452 -0.19 -15.13 18.24
N GLN A 453 -0.60 -15.45 17.03
CA GLN A 453 -1.98 -15.27 16.58
C GLN A 453 -2.96 -16.16 17.38
N ALA A 454 -2.63 -17.44 17.56
CA ALA A 454 -3.46 -18.38 18.31
C ALA A 454 -3.55 -18.02 19.81
N ASP A 455 -2.46 -17.58 20.44
CA ASP A 455 -2.45 -17.13 21.84
C ASP A 455 -3.38 -15.93 22.04
N TYR A 456 -3.30 -14.93 21.16
CA TYR A 456 -4.16 -13.75 21.21
C TYR A 456 -5.64 -14.11 21.04
N VAL A 457 -5.97 -14.88 19.99
CA VAL A 457 -7.35 -15.26 19.70
C VAL A 457 -7.93 -16.15 20.81
N THR A 458 -7.13 -17.08 21.35
CA THR A 458 -7.56 -17.94 22.47
C THR A 458 -7.94 -17.10 23.69
N ALA A 459 -7.08 -16.17 24.08
CA ALA A 459 -7.35 -15.28 25.21
C ALA A 459 -8.60 -14.42 24.99
N TYR A 460 -8.74 -13.86 23.78
CA TYR A 460 -9.90 -13.03 23.44
C TYR A 460 -11.21 -13.81 23.45
N VAL A 461 -11.23 -15.00 22.85
CA VAL A 461 -12.41 -15.87 22.80
C VAL A 461 -12.85 -16.26 24.21
N GLN A 462 -11.92 -16.63 25.07
CA GLN A 462 -12.23 -17.00 26.46
C GLN A 462 -12.83 -15.84 27.26
N GLN A 463 -12.37 -14.62 27.03
CA GLN A 463 -12.82 -13.44 27.76
C GLN A 463 -14.10 -12.82 27.21
N ASN A 464 -14.27 -12.78 25.88
CA ASN A 464 -15.27 -11.97 25.21
C ASN A 464 -16.29 -12.75 24.38
N LEU A 465 -16.01 -14.01 24.02
CA LEU A 465 -16.85 -14.82 23.16
C LEU A 465 -17.12 -16.20 23.79
N PRO A 466 -17.78 -16.26 24.95
CA PRO A 466 -17.96 -17.50 25.69
C PRO A 466 -18.71 -18.60 24.91
N GLN A 467 -19.54 -18.23 23.92
CA GLN A 467 -20.21 -19.16 23.02
C GLN A 467 -19.26 -19.98 22.15
N TYR A 468 -18.01 -19.53 21.97
CA TYR A 468 -16.98 -20.20 21.20
C TYR A 468 -15.83 -20.77 22.06
N ALA A 469 -15.86 -20.56 23.38
CA ALA A 469 -14.74 -20.92 24.28
C ALA A 469 -14.40 -22.43 24.29
N GLY A 470 -15.32 -23.29 23.86
CA GLY A 470 -15.10 -24.73 23.75
C GLY A 470 -14.50 -25.21 22.42
N LEU A 471 -14.36 -24.32 21.44
CA LEU A 471 -13.81 -24.67 20.13
C LEU A 471 -12.29 -24.61 20.12
N PRO A 472 -11.61 -25.54 19.43
CA PRO A 472 -10.16 -25.46 19.25
C PRO A 472 -9.77 -24.23 18.43
N VAL A 473 -8.76 -23.51 18.91
CA VAL A 473 -8.13 -22.40 18.15
C VAL A 473 -6.87 -22.91 17.47
N LEU A 474 -6.80 -22.73 16.17
CA LEU A 474 -5.66 -22.97 15.32
C LEU A 474 -5.24 -21.65 14.66
N SER A 475 -4.11 -21.65 13.98
CA SER A 475 -3.66 -20.49 13.23
C SER A 475 -2.98 -20.89 11.94
N VAL A 476 -3.13 -20.08 10.90
CA VAL A 476 -2.41 -20.19 9.64
C VAL A 476 -1.62 -18.92 9.36
N SER A 477 -0.48 -19.10 8.75
CA SER A 477 0.33 -18.03 8.16
C SER A 477 1.08 -18.57 6.96
N ALA A 478 1.64 -17.69 6.14
CA ALA A 478 2.35 -18.02 4.92
C ALA A 478 3.79 -17.50 4.96
N PRO A 479 4.71 -18.08 4.16
CA PRO A 479 6.04 -17.51 3.94
C PRO A 479 5.91 -16.27 3.03
N PHE A 480 5.81 -15.09 3.62
CA PHE A 480 5.60 -13.83 2.89
C PHE A 480 6.76 -13.48 1.97
N LYS A 481 7.98 -13.84 2.33
CA LYS A 481 9.18 -13.74 1.51
C LYS A 481 9.59 -15.16 1.10
N SER A 482 9.51 -15.44 -0.19
CA SER A 482 9.70 -16.79 -0.75
C SER A 482 10.61 -16.82 -1.99
N GLY A 483 11.49 -15.82 -2.13
CA GLY A 483 12.50 -15.77 -3.19
C GLY A 483 12.00 -15.22 -4.52
N PHE A 484 10.80 -14.65 -4.60
CA PHE A 484 10.27 -14.07 -5.85
C PHE A 484 11.18 -13.00 -6.43
N GLN A 485 11.79 -12.17 -5.58
CA GLN A 485 12.73 -11.12 -5.97
C GLN A 485 14.22 -11.60 -5.94
N GLY A 486 14.48 -12.85 -5.59
CA GLY A 486 15.81 -13.44 -5.54
C GLY A 486 16.26 -13.91 -4.15
N GLY A 487 17.55 -14.23 -4.01
CA GLY A 487 18.12 -14.82 -2.79
C GLY A 487 18.04 -13.95 -1.53
N ASN A 488 17.86 -12.64 -1.68
CA ASN A 488 17.64 -11.72 -0.56
C ASN A 488 16.17 -11.56 -0.18
N ASP A 489 15.25 -12.16 -0.92
CA ASP A 489 13.82 -12.11 -0.69
C ASP A 489 13.35 -13.31 0.16
N TYR A 490 14.03 -13.52 1.28
CA TYR A 490 13.68 -14.50 2.31
C TYR A 490 13.76 -13.85 3.69
N THR A 491 12.91 -14.28 4.60
CA THR A 491 13.09 -14.00 6.03
C THR A 491 14.27 -14.85 6.53
N ASP A 492 15.20 -14.24 7.25
CA ASP A 492 16.36 -14.89 7.83
C ASP A 492 16.78 -14.22 9.14
N VAL A 493 16.03 -14.48 10.20
CA VAL A 493 16.32 -14.00 11.54
C VAL A 493 17.28 -14.96 12.21
N LYS A 494 18.47 -14.48 12.55
CA LYS A 494 19.52 -15.29 13.18
C LYS A 494 19.22 -15.60 14.63
N ALA A 495 19.75 -16.71 15.11
CA ALA A 495 19.81 -17.01 16.54
C ALA A 495 20.54 -15.89 17.30
N GLY A 496 20.08 -15.59 18.52
CA GLY A 496 20.59 -14.51 19.36
C GLY A 496 19.50 -13.51 19.74
N PRO A 497 19.84 -12.23 20.00
CA PRO A 497 18.88 -11.18 20.31
C PRO A 497 17.92 -10.94 19.14
N ILE A 498 16.63 -10.80 19.45
CA ILE A 498 15.58 -10.44 18.51
C ILE A 498 15.15 -9.02 18.81
N ALA A 499 15.13 -8.16 17.80
CA ALA A 499 14.65 -6.80 17.88
C ALA A 499 13.34 -6.64 17.09
N ILE A 500 12.75 -5.45 17.17
CA ILE A 500 11.46 -5.13 16.50
C ILE A 500 11.56 -5.31 14.99
N ASN A 501 12.68 -4.92 14.37
CA ASN A 501 12.89 -5.12 12.93
C ASN A 501 12.88 -6.60 12.54
N ASN A 502 13.33 -7.51 13.40
CA ASN A 502 13.25 -8.95 13.14
C ASN A 502 11.79 -9.45 13.15
N ALA A 503 10.97 -8.99 14.10
CA ALA A 503 9.54 -9.32 14.11
C ALA A 503 8.84 -8.81 12.84
N ALA A 504 9.22 -7.64 12.36
CA ALA A 504 8.70 -7.09 11.13
C ALA A 504 9.17 -7.86 9.87
N ASP A 505 10.36 -8.47 9.90
CA ASP A 505 10.81 -9.39 8.86
C ASP A 505 10.04 -10.72 8.86
N LEU A 506 9.64 -11.20 10.04
CA LEU A 506 8.80 -12.38 10.21
C LEU A 506 7.36 -12.13 9.73
N TYR A 507 6.83 -10.93 9.92
CA TYR A 507 5.48 -10.54 9.45
C TYR A 507 5.55 -9.21 8.68
N LEU A 508 5.65 -9.31 7.36
CA LEU A 508 5.96 -8.18 6.47
C LEU A 508 4.81 -7.18 6.36
N TYR A 509 3.57 -7.65 6.29
CA TYR A 509 2.41 -6.82 5.96
C TYR A 509 1.77 -6.17 7.20
N ALA A 510 1.18 -4.98 7.01
CA ALA A 510 0.44 -4.27 8.06
C ALA A 510 -1.02 -4.78 8.18
N ASN A 511 -1.22 -6.08 8.10
CA ASN A 511 -2.53 -6.70 8.25
C ASN A 511 -2.99 -6.66 9.70
N THR A 512 -4.31 -6.61 9.92
CA THR A 512 -4.92 -6.79 11.24
C THR A 512 -5.30 -8.25 11.47
N LEU A 513 -5.19 -8.70 12.72
CA LEU A 513 -5.53 -10.07 13.11
C LEU A 513 -7.06 -10.27 13.04
N GLN A 514 -7.49 -11.36 12.44
CA GLN A 514 -8.89 -11.79 12.45
C GLN A 514 -9.01 -13.27 12.83
N ALA A 515 -10.17 -13.65 13.34
CA ALA A 515 -10.51 -15.03 13.62
C ALA A 515 -11.78 -15.41 12.86
N VAL A 516 -11.74 -16.55 12.19
CA VAL A 516 -12.88 -17.12 11.45
C VAL A 516 -13.30 -18.45 12.05
N LYS A 517 -14.60 -18.73 12.02
CA LYS A 517 -15.14 -20.05 12.43
C LYS A 517 -15.36 -20.89 11.18
N VAL A 518 -14.75 -22.05 11.14
CA VAL A 518 -14.80 -22.99 10.02
C VAL A 518 -15.04 -24.42 10.48
N THR A 519 -15.49 -25.29 9.57
CA THR A 519 -15.60 -26.72 9.78
C THR A 519 -14.35 -27.47 9.31
N GLY A 520 -14.23 -28.75 9.67
CA GLY A 520 -13.16 -29.62 9.16
C GLY A 520 -13.17 -29.73 7.63
N ALA A 521 -14.34 -29.73 6.99
CA ALA A 521 -14.48 -29.71 5.54
C ALA A 521 -13.92 -28.41 4.93
N GLU A 522 -14.14 -27.29 5.58
CA GLU A 522 -13.61 -25.99 5.14
C GLU A 522 -12.10 -25.86 5.38
N ILE A 523 -11.55 -26.50 6.42
CA ILE A 523 -10.10 -26.64 6.58
C ILE A 523 -9.51 -27.45 5.42
N LEU A 524 -10.15 -28.55 5.02
CA LEU A 524 -9.71 -29.32 3.86
C LEU A 524 -9.70 -28.46 2.59
N ASP A 525 -10.76 -27.70 2.35
CA ASP A 525 -10.86 -26.79 1.21
C ASP A 525 -9.77 -25.70 1.24
N TRP A 526 -9.46 -25.16 2.42
CA TRP A 526 -8.37 -24.20 2.63
C TRP A 526 -7.01 -24.81 2.23
N LEU A 527 -6.73 -26.02 2.71
CA LEU A 527 -5.48 -26.71 2.43
C LEU A 527 -5.37 -27.15 0.97
N GLU A 528 -6.47 -27.58 0.34
CA GLU A 528 -6.52 -27.87 -1.10
C GLU A 528 -6.20 -26.61 -1.95
N LYS A 529 -6.66 -25.43 -1.50
CA LYS A 529 -6.28 -24.17 -2.14
C LYS A 529 -4.81 -23.85 -1.93
N ALA A 530 -4.30 -23.93 -0.70
CA ALA A 530 -2.89 -23.71 -0.39
C ALA A 530 -1.97 -24.65 -1.17
N ALA A 531 -2.37 -25.92 -1.35
CA ALA A 531 -1.60 -26.93 -2.08
C ALA A 531 -1.42 -26.61 -3.58
N THR A 532 -2.14 -25.64 -4.14
CA THR A 532 -1.90 -25.16 -5.51
C THR A 532 -0.56 -24.41 -5.66
N ARG A 533 0.14 -24.15 -4.52
CA ARG A 533 1.51 -23.65 -4.49
C ARG A 533 2.48 -24.57 -5.24
N PHE A 534 2.19 -25.86 -5.32
CA PHE A 534 3.07 -26.85 -5.93
C PHE A 534 2.62 -27.20 -7.34
N ALA A 535 3.59 -27.36 -8.25
CA ALA A 535 3.35 -27.87 -9.58
C ALA A 535 2.86 -29.34 -9.52
N GLN A 536 2.28 -29.84 -10.61
CA GLN A 536 2.02 -31.26 -10.75
C GLN A 536 3.31 -31.99 -11.14
N ILE A 537 3.63 -33.04 -10.41
CA ILE A 537 4.81 -33.88 -10.68
C ILE A 537 4.35 -35.17 -11.35
N ASP A 538 4.95 -35.47 -12.51
CA ASP A 538 4.80 -36.77 -13.19
C ASP A 538 5.94 -37.71 -12.74
N PRO A 539 5.68 -38.77 -11.96
CA PRO A 539 6.70 -39.67 -11.51
C PRO A 539 7.47 -40.40 -12.62
N ALA A 540 6.87 -40.52 -13.81
CA ALA A 540 7.45 -41.23 -14.94
C ALA A 540 8.35 -40.33 -15.82
N LEU A 541 8.36 -39.03 -15.60
CA LEU A 541 9.15 -38.08 -16.37
C LEU A 541 10.62 -38.13 -15.94
N ALA A 542 11.52 -38.43 -16.90
CA ALA A 542 12.95 -38.55 -16.61
C ALA A 542 13.70 -37.22 -16.54
N THR A 543 13.14 -36.15 -17.10
CA THR A 543 13.72 -34.79 -17.05
C THR A 543 13.41 -34.11 -15.72
N PRO A 544 14.23 -33.17 -15.28
CA PRO A 544 13.94 -32.37 -14.08
C PRO A 544 12.61 -31.64 -14.17
N GLN A 545 11.85 -31.62 -13.07
CA GLN A 545 10.55 -30.96 -12.95
C GLN A 545 10.58 -29.93 -11.82
N PRO A 546 10.01 -28.74 -12.02
CA PRO A 546 9.90 -27.75 -10.94
C PRO A 546 8.84 -28.17 -9.90
N LEU A 547 9.18 -28.06 -8.61
CA LEU A 547 8.25 -28.30 -7.51
C LEU A 547 7.23 -27.17 -7.37
N ILE A 548 7.65 -25.92 -7.59
CA ILE A 548 6.87 -24.73 -7.28
C ILE A 548 6.06 -24.30 -8.50
N ASN A 549 4.79 -24.05 -8.31
CA ASN A 549 3.91 -23.42 -9.28
C ASN A 549 4.12 -21.89 -9.27
N PRO A 550 4.68 -21.28 -10.33
CA PRO A 550 4.99 -19.85 -10.35
C PRO A 550 3.73 -18.96 -10.32
N ALA A 551 2.56 -19.49 -10.69
CA ALA A 551 1.30 -18.77 -10.66
C ALA A 551 0.70 -18.62 -9.24
N MET A 552 1.24 -19.33 -8.25
CA MET A 552 0.76 -19.27 -6.87
C MET A 552 1.87 -18.64 -5.99
N PRO A 553 1.72 -17.37 -5.56
CA PRO A 553 2.73 -16.71 -4.74
C PRO A 553 2.82 -17.34 -3.35
N GLY A 554 4.01 -17.25 -2.73
CA GLY A 554 4.27 -17.83 -1.42
C GLY A 554 3.35 -17.28 -0.31
N TYR A 555 2.98 -16.00 -0.38
CA TYR A 555 2.05 -15.39 0.60
C TYR A 555 0.61 -15.98 0.55
N ASN A 556 0.30 -16.83 -0.43
CA ASN A 556 -0.93 -17.61 -0.50
C ASN A 556 -0.73 -19.08 -0.10
N PHE A 557 0.46 -19.47 0.34
CA PHE A 557 0.71 -20.80 0.88
C PHE A 557 0.50 -20.81 2.39
N ASP A 558 -0.75 -20.77 2.83
CA ASP A 558 -1.10 -20.85 4.25
C ASP A 558 -0.77 -22.21 4.84
N VAL A 559 -0.06 -22.21 5.95
CA VAL A 559 0.46 -23.40 6.63
C VAL A 559 0.06 -23.38 8.10
N PHE A 560 -0.44 -24.51 8.59
CA PHE A 560 -0.50 -24.79 10.02
C PHE A 560 0.88 -25.21 10.54
N THR A 561 1.20 -24.79 11.75
CA THR A 561 2.41 -25.19 12.48
C THR A 561 2.02 -25.60 13.91
N ASP A 562 1.13 -26.55 14.00
CA ASP A 562 0.53 -27.04 15.25
C ASP A 562 0.61 -28.56 15.29
N THR A 563 1.11 -29.11 16.37
CA THR A 563 1.32 -30.56 16.52
C THR A 563 0.03 -31.38 16.59
N ARG A 564 -1.11 -30.72 16.78
CA ARG A 564 -2.44 -31.37 16.80
C ARG A 564 -2.99 -31.66 15.41
N ILE A 565 -2.53 -30.95 14.37
CA ILE A 565 -2.97 -31.14 12.99
C ILE A 565 -1.79 -31.61 12.12
N SER A 566 -2.05 -32.63 11.29
CA SER A 566 -1.06 -33.07 10.29
C SER A 566 -1.78 -33.51 9.01
N TYR A 567 -1.08 -33.36 7.89
CA TYR A 567 -1.58 -33.74 6.57
C TYR A 567 -0.44 -33.99 5.59
N GLU A 568 -0.77 -34.65 4.49
CA GLU A 568 0.15 -34.83 3.37
C GLU A 568 -0.33 -34.06 2.14
N ILE A 569 0.64 -33.62 1.33
CA ILE A 569 0.38 -32.97 0.04
C ILE A 569 0.84 -33.92 -1.07
N ASP A 570 -0.08 -34.43 -1.85
CA ASP A 570 0.17 -35.29 -3.01
C ASP A 570 0.35 -34.43 -4.26
N VAL A 571 1.59 -34.12 -4.59
CA VAL A 571 1.96 -33.31 -5.74
C VAL A 571 1.79 -34.02 -7.09
N THR A 572 1.46 -35.32 -7.10
CA THR A 572 1.14 -36.05 -8.34
C THR A 572 -0.25 -35.76 -8.87
N GLN A 573 -1.14 -35.24 -8.00
CA GLN A 573 -2.51 -34.91 -8.36
C GLN A 573 -2.56 -33.65 -9.23
N PRO A 574 -3.56 -33.54 -10.12
CA PRO A 574 -3.68 -32.41 -11.04
C PRO A 574 -3.77 -31.04 -10.37
N LEU A 575 -3.21 -30.03 -11.04
CA LEU A 575 -3.51 -28.62 -10.74
C LEU A 575 -4.86 -28.24 -11.33
N PRO A 576 -5.69 -27.51 -10.56
CA PRO A 576 -6.92 -26.93 -11.08
C PRO A 576 -6.61 -25.74 -12.00
N PRO A 577 -7.60 -25.22 -12.75
CA PRO A 577 -7.51 -23.92 -13.38
C PRO A 577 -7.10 -22.82 -12.38
N MET A 578 -6.41 -21.80 -12.87
CA MET A 578 -5.92 -20.69 -12.04
C MET A 578 -7.06 -20.06 -11.21
N GLY A 579 -6.81 -19.76 -9.97
CA GLY A 579 -7.81 -19.19 -9.04
C GLY A 579 -8.64 -20.23 -8.28
N MET A 580 -8.77 -21.46 -8.76
CA MET A 580 -9.54 -22.50 -8.11
C MET A 580 -8.74 -23.28 -7.06
N LYS A 581 -9.43 -23.94 -6.10
CA LYS A 581 -8.81 -24.91 -5.20
C LYS A 581 -8.53 -26.22 -5.94
N ALA A 582 -7.54 -26.98 -5.46
CA ALA A 582 -7.31 -28.35 -5.89
C ALA A 582 -8.39 -29.32 -5.35
N SER A 583 -8.29 -30.55 -5.74
CA SER A 583 -9.12 -31.65 -5.20
C SER A 583 -8.27 -32.91 -5.16
N GLY A 584 -8.20 -33.52 -3.97
CA GLY A 584 -7.47 -34.75 -3.77
C GLY A 584 -5.94 -34.61 -3.62
N ARG A 585 -5.42 -33.38 -3.50
CA ARG A 585 -4.02 -33.13 -3.17
C ARG A 585 -3.73 -33.33 -1.69
N ILE A 586 -4.72 -33.06 -0.83
CA ILE A 586 -4.58 -33.27 0.62
C ILE A 586 -4.93 -34.69 0.97
N LYS A 587 -3.99 -35.38 1.60
CA LYS A 587 -4.10 -36.75 2.08
C LYS A 587 -3.88 -36.82 3.58
N ASN A 588 -4.43 -37.84 4.21
CA ASN A 588 -4.18 -38.13 5.63
C ASN A 588 -4.33 -36.91 6.55
N LEU A 589 -5.40 -36.12 6.35
CA LEU A 589 -5.70 -34.99 7.22
C LEU A 589 -6.14 -35.50 8.58
N LEU A 590 -5.28 -35.31 9.60
CA LEU A 590 -5.47 -35.80 10.95
C LEU A 590 -5.62 -34.64 11.94
N TRP A 591 -6.50 -34.84 12.92
CA TRP A 591 -6.67 -34.03 14.11
C TRP A 591 -6.44 -34.85 15.35
N ASN A 592 -5.46 -34.47 16.19
CA ASN A 592 -5.00 -35.24 17.34
C ASN A 592 -4.68 -36.72 16.99
N GLY A 593 -4.06 -36.96 15.83
CA GLY A 593 -3.66 -38.27 15.35
C GLY A 593 -4.81 -39.16 14.83
N GLN A 594 -6.05 -38.64 14.74
CA GLN A 594 -7.20 -39.32 14.15
C GLN A 594 -7.65 -38.61 12.87
N PRO A 595 -8.27 -39.32 11.90
CA PRO A 595 -8.86 -38.67 10.74
C PRO A 595 -9.76 -37.50 11.16
N MET A 596 -9.56 -36.31 10.57
CA MET A 596 -10.36 -35.14 10.91
C MET A 596 -11.82 -35.39 10.58
N ASN A 597 -12.70 -35.14 11.54
CA ASN A 597 -14.14 -35.14 11.29
C ASN A 597 -14.52 -33.85 10.57
N MET A 598 -15.08 -33.98 9.36
CA MET A 598 -15.44 -32.86 8.49
C MET A 598 -16.51 -31.92 9.05
N ALA A 599 -17.28 -32.40 10.04
CA ALA A 599 -18.34 -31.61 10.70
C ALA A 599 -17.86 -30.89 11.98
N ASP A 600 -16.68 -31.22 12.50
CA ASP A 600 -16.15 -30.54 13.68
C ASP A 600 -15.85 -29.05 13.37
N GLU A 601 -16.10 -28.21 14.36
CA GLU A 601 -15.90 -26.76 14.23
C GLU A 601 -14.58 -26.30 14.87
N PHE A 602 -13.94 -25.34 14.24
CA PHE A 602 -12.65 -24.77 14.63
C PHE A 602 -12.68 -23.25 14.51
N ILE A 603 -11.85 -22.59 15.28
CA ILE A 603 -11.52 -21.17 15.11
C ILE A 603 -10.13 -21.09 14.48
N ILE A 604 -10.00 -20.37 13.36
CA ILE A 604 -8.72 -20.14 12.70
C ILE A 604 -8.35 -18.68 12.85
N ALA A 605 -7.21 -18.43 13.51
CA ALA A 605 -6.57 -17.13 13.52
C ALA A 605 -5.83 -16.90 12.19
N THR A 606 -6.07 -15.77 11.56
CA THR A 606 -5.50 -15.36 10.28
C THR A 606 -5.42 -13.84 10.20
N ASN A 607 -5.33 -13.26 9.03
CA ASN A 607 -5.33 -11.82 8.82
C ASN A 607 -6.58 -11.32 8.07
N ASN A 608 -6.81 -10.01 8.09
CA ASN A 608 -7.95 -9.38 7.44
C ASN A 608 -7.98 -9.64 5.93
N TYR A 609 -6.83 -9.64 5.25
CA TYR A 609 -6.74 -9.95 3.82
C TYR A 609 -7.30 -11.35 3.52
N ARG A 610 -6.85 -12.38 4.28
CA ARG A 610 -7.31 -13.76 4.09
C ARG A 610 -8.78 -13.92 4.48
N ALA A 611 -9.19 -13.40 5.62
CA ALA A 611 -10.55 -13.55 6.13
C ALA A 611 -11.61 -12.91 5.21
N SER A 612 -11.26 -11.86 4.47
CA SER A 612 -12.17 -11.15 3.55
C SER A 612 -12.08 -11.59 2.08
N GLY A 613 -11.38 -12.69 1.78
CA GLY A 613 -11.37 -13.29 0.44
C GLY A 613 -10.04 -13.20 -0.30
N GLY A 614 -9.04 -12.56 0.27
CA GLY A 614 -7.73 -12.42 -0.35
C GLY A 614 -7.11 -13.76 -0.74
N GLY A 615 -6.60 -13.86 -1.98
CA GLY A 615 -6.05 -15.08 -2.54
C GLY A 615 -7.09 -16.10 -3.03
N GLY A 616 -8.39 -15.78 -2.99
CA GLY A 616 -9.48 -16.61 -3.50
C GLY A 616 -9.64 -17.93 -2.74
N PHE A 617 -9.51 -17.90 -1.42
CA PHE A 617 -9.74 -19.09 -0.59
C PHE A 617 -11.25 -19.37 -0.45
N PRO A 618 -11.69 -20.64 -0.62
CA PRO A 618 -13.09 -20.97 -0.62
C PRO A 618 -13.82 -20.58 0.67
N GLY A 619 -14.97 -19.91 0.54
CA GLY A 619 -15.83 -19.55 1.68
C GLY A 619 -15.30 -18.45 2.59
N LEU A 620 -14.15 -17.84 2.25
CA LEU A 620 -13.61 -16.69 2.97
C LEU A 620 -13.97 -15.39 2.22
N ASP A 621 -15.09 -14.80 2.61
CA ASP A 621 -15.68 -13.59 2.03
C ASP A 621 -16.01 -12.54 3.11
N GLY A 622 -15.43 -12.68 4.29
CA GLY A 622 -15.72 -11.87 5.47
C GLY A 622 -16.87 -12.40 6.34
N SER A 623 -17.78 -13.23 5.81
CA SER A 623 -18.97 -13.71 6.53
C SER A 623 -18.67 -14.66 7.69
N LYS A 624 -17.50 -15.31 7.69
CA LYS A 624 -17.06 -16.26 8.73
C LYS A 624 -16.29 -15.63 9.86
N THR A 625 -15.99 -14.33 9.77
CA THR A 625 -15.26 -13.62 10.82
C THR A 625 -16.10 -13.50 12.08
N ILE A 626 -15.59 -14.05 13.16
CA ILE A 626 -16.20 -13.97 14.49
C ILE A 626 -15.55 -12.88 15.36
N PHE A 627 -14.36 -12.44 14.97
CA PHE A 627 -13.60 -11.42 15.67
C PHE A 627 -12.59 -10.75 14.72
N ALA A 628 -12.60 -9.42 14.69
CA ALA A 628 -11.59 -8.59 14.05
C ALA A 628 -10.82 -7.84 15.14
N ALA A 629 -9.55 -8.16 15.29
CA ALA A 629 -8.70 -7.51 16.29
C ALA A 629 -8.40 -6.06 15.89
N PRO A 630 -8.26 -5.18 16.88
CA PRO A 630 -7.74 -3.84 16.66
C PRO A 630 -6.24 -3.81 16.31
N ASP A 631 -5.53 -4.87 16.71
CA ASP A 631 -4.09 -4.94 16.63
C ASP A 631 -3.65 -5.56 15.31
N THR A 632 -2.49 -5.12 14.79
CA THR A 632 -1.90 -5.76 13.63
C THR A 632 -1.31 -7.12 14.01
N ASN A 633 -1.22 -8.03 13.04
CA ASN A 633 -0.55 -9.32 13.27
C ASN A 633 0.90 -9.12 13.73
N ARG A 634 1.57 -8.07 13.28
CA ARG A 634 2.93 -7.72 13.69
C ARG A 634 3.00 -7.28 15.15
N ASP A 635 2.08 -6.43 15.60
CA ASP A 635 2.03 -6.01 17.00
C ASP A 635 1.74 -7.17 17.93
N VAL A 636 0.84 -8.07 17.52
CA VAL A 636 0.55 -9.32 18.22
C VAL A 636 1.79 -10.20 18.31
N LEU A 637 2.57 -10.31 17.23
CA LEU A 637 3.84 -11.04 17.21
C LEU A 637 4.88 -10.41 18.16
N ILE A 638 5.06 -9.10 18.12
CA ILE A 638 5.97 -8.35 19.01
C ILE A 638 5.58 -8.57 20.46
N ALA A 639 4.29 -8.45 20.78
CA ALA A 639 3.78 -8.66 22.14
C ALA A 639 4.03 -10.10 22.62
N TYR A 640 3.83 -11.08 21.75
CA TYR A 640 4.07 -12.49 22.06
C TYR A 640 5.56 -12.77 22.32
N ILE A 641 6.47 -12.25 21.49
CA ILE A 641 7.93 -12.40 21.69
C ILE A 641 8.33 -11.77 23.04
N LYS A 642 7.83 -10.57 23.33
CA LYS A 642 8.07 -9.92 24.64
C LYS A 642 7.54 -10.73 25.83
N LYS A 643 6.42 -11.44 25.67
CA LYS A 643 5.82 -12.32 26.68
C LYS A 643 6.66 -13.57 26.93
N VAL A 644 7.08 -14.26 25.85
CA VAL A 644 7.88 -15.49 25.90
C VAL A 644 9.32 -15.21 26.28
N LYS A 645 9.91 -14.15 25.76
CA LYS A 645 11.31 -13.67 25.91
C LYS A 645 12.34 -14.56 25.26
N ASP A 646 12.39 -15.84 25.65
CA ASP A 646 13.42 -16.80 25.20
C ASP A 646 12.75 -17.85 24.30
N LEU A 647 12.89 -17.66 22.98
CA LEU A 647 12.39 -18.60 21.99
C LEU A 647 13.33 -19.78 21.85
N THR A 648 12.78 -20.98 21.85
CA THR A 648 13.55 -22.21 21.65
C THR A 648 13.05 -22.96 20.42
N LYS A 649 13.95 -23.62 19.71
CA LYS A 649 13.58 -24.41 18.53
C LYS A 649 12.53 -25.46 18.87
N VAL A 650 12.66 -26.14 20.02
CA VAL A 650 11.75 -27.18 20.46
C VAL A 650 10.33 -26.66 20.60
N ASN A 651 10.16 -25.46 21.18
CA ASN A 651 8.85 -24.89 21.46
C ASN A 651 8.30 -24.01 20.34
N ASN A 652 9.18 -23.39 19.56
CA ASN A 652 8.80 -22.27 18.69
C ASN A 652 9.21 -22.43 17.22
N GLY A 653 9.92 -23.52 16.84
CA GLY A 653 10.49 -23.63 15.50
C GLY A 653 10.55 -25.05 14.92
N SER A 654 9.85 -26.03 15.50
CA SER A 654 9.92 -27.44 15.07
C SER A 654 8.56 -28.08 14.77
N ALA A 655 7.44 -27.39 14.94
CA ALA A 655 6.10 -27.95 14.72
C ALA A 655 5.75 -27.98 13.23
N ARG A 656 6.15 -29.04 12.55
CA ARG A 656 5.83 -29.30 11.15
C ARG A 656 4.48 -30.00 11.06
N SER A 657 3.52 -29.42 10.29
CA SER A 657 2.18 -29.98 10.13
C SER A 657 1.98 -30.67 8.77
N PHE A 658 2.77 -30.36 7.75
CA PHE A 658 2.61 -30.99 6.45
C PHE A 658 3.86 -31.75 5.98
N TYR A 659 3.62 -32.77 5.17
CA TYR A 659 4.62 -33.58 4.50
C TYR A 659 4.19 -33.81 3.05
N PHE A 660 5.12 -34.08 2.14
CA PHE A 660 4.74 -34.56 0.82
C PHE A 660 4.39 -36.05 0.89
N THR A 661 3.35 -36.45 0.15
CA THR A 661 3.07 -37.87 -0.04
C THR A 661 4.24 -38.55 -0.73
N LYS A 662 4.72 -39.64 -0.18
CA LYS A 662 5.91 -40.33 -0.69
C LYS A 662 5.67 -40.87 -2.09
N VAL A 663 6.56 -40.51 -3.00
CA VAL A 663 6.57 -40.99 -4.38
C VAL A 663 7.98 -41.05 -4.95
N SER A 664 8.31 -42.14 -5.63
CA SER A 664 9.58 -42.26 -6.37
C SER A 664 9.43 -41.63 -7.75
N THR A 665 10.34 -40.77 -8.14
CA THR A 665 10.37 -40.08 -9.45
C THR A 665 11.55 -40.52 -10.27
N MET A 666 11.40 -40.64 -11.60
CA MET A 666 12.52 -40.96 -12.50
C MET A 666 13.47 -39.77 -12.65
N GLY A 667 12.95 -38.58 -12.74
CA GLY A 667 13.73 -37.32 -12.82
C GLY A 667 13.79 -36.59 -11.49
N LEU A 668 14.71 -35.60 -11.40
CA LEU A 668 14.81 -34.75 -10.23
C LEU A 668 13.57 -33.86 -10.09
N VAL A 669 13.12 -33.66 -8.86
CA VAL A 669 12.14 -32.62 -8.51
C VAL A 669 12.94 -31.46 -7.94
N THR A 670 12.93 -30.31 -8.64
CA THR A 670 13.80 -29.18 -8.36
C THR A 670 13.04 -27.95 -7.91
N PHE A 671 13.72 -27.08 -7.17
CA PHE A 671 13.22 -25.76 -6.78
C PHE A 671 14.40 -24.82 -6.57
N THR A 672 14.14 -23.53 -6.53
CA THR A 672 15.16 -22.52 -6.22
C THR A 672 15.03 -22.04 -4.78
N SER A 673 16.15 -21.73 -4.14
CA SER A 673 16.24 -21.03 -2.88
C SER A 673 17.55 -20.22 -2.81
N ALA A 674 17.75 -19.49 -1.73
CA ALA A 674 18.93 -18.65 -1.56
C ALA A 674 20.23 -19.48 -1.71
N GLN A 675 21.28 -18.85 -2.22
CA GLN A 675 22.59 -19.46 -2.32
C GLN A 675 23.16 -19.80 -0.93
N ASN A 676 23.91 -20.87 -0.83
CA ASN A 676 24.53 -21.36 0.40
C ASN A 676 23.55 -21.71 1.55
N ALA A 677 22.27 -21.95 1.24
CA ALA A 677 21.23 -22.17 2.24
C ALA A 677 21.10 -23.62 2.73
N LEU A 678 21.75 -24.62 2.09
CA LEU A 678 21.61 -26.03 2.44
C LEU A 678 21.76 -26.33 3.95
N PRO A 679 22.67 -25.70 4.71
CA PRO A 679 22.76 -25.91 6.15
C PRO A 679 21.48 -25.57 6.91
N LYS A 680 20.66 -24.64 6.41
CA LYS A 680 19.35 -24.30 7.01
C LYS A 680 18.32 -25.41 6.80
N ALA A 681 18.30 -26.03 5.62
CA ALA A 681 17.48 -27.23 5.37
C ALA A 681 17.83 -28.35 6.34
N GLN A 682 19.13 -28.61 6.51
CA GLN A 682 19.64 -29.61 7.44
C GLN A 682 19.25 -29.28 8.90
N ALA A 683 19.40 -28.03 9.31
CA ALA A 683 19.00 -27.57 10.63
C ALA A 683 17.49 -27.69 10.87
N ALA A 684 16.67 -27.59 9.82
CA ALA A 684 15.23 -27.82 9.84
C ALA A 684 14.84 -29.33 9.83
N GLY A 685 15.82 -30.24 9.74
CA GLY A 685 15.59 -31.68 9.65
C GLY A 685 15.15 -32.17 8.27
N LEU A 686 15.33 -31.36 7.22
CA LEU A 686 14.99 -31.68 5.84
C LEU A 686 16.18 -32.42 5.20
N THR A 687 16.31 -33.71 5.48
CA THR A 687 17.43 -34.55 5.05
C THR A 687 17.34 -35.01 3.61
N ASN A 688 16.18 -34.86 2.98
CA ASN A 688 15.88 -35.24 1.60
C ASN A 688 16.12 -34.10 0.57
N ILE A 689 16.79 -33.03 0.98
CA ILE A 689 17.16 -31.91 0.09
C ILE A 689 18.64 -31.94 -0.22
N SER A 690 18.99 -31.76 -1.49
CA SER A 690 20.36 -31.67 -1.98
C SER A 690 20.57 -30.48 -2.91
N LEU A 691 21.80 -29.95 -2.96
CA LEU A 691 22.18 -28.90 -3.89
C LEU A 691 22.45 -29.53 -5.27
N VAL A 692 21.80 -28.99 -6.31
CA VAL A 692 22.01 -29.39 -7.71
C VAL A 692 22.95 -28.42 -8.41
N GLN A 693 22.75 -27.12 -8.24
CA GLN A 693 23.51 -26.08 -8.91
C GLN A 693 23.64 -24.86 -7.99
N GLN A 694 24.86 -24.35 -7.82
CA GLN A 694 25.15 -23.25 -6.90
C GLN A 694 24.58 -21.89 -7.36
N ASP A 695 24.54 -21.68 -8.66
CA ASP A 695 23.95 -20.48 -9.28
C ASP A 695 22.93 -20.94 -10.33
N ASP A 696 21.67 -20.49 -10.21
CA ASP A 696 20.62 -20.87 -11.15
C ASP A 696 20.72 -20.16 -12.51
N GLY A 697 21.68 -19.24 -12.66
CA GLY A 697 21.93 -18.47 -13.88
C GLY A 697 20.98 -17.28 -14.07
N SER A 698 20.08 -17.00 -13.10
CA SER A 698 19.15 -15.86 -13.18
C SER A 698 19.77 -14.52 -12.78
N GLY A 699 20.98 -14.54 -12.18
CA GLY A 699 21.59 -13.35 -11.57
C GLY A 699 20.92 -12.87 -10.30
N LYS A 700 19.97 -13.65 -9.76
CA LYS A 700 19.18 -13.29 -8.57
C LYS A 700 19.73 -13.88 -7.27
N MET A 701 20.97 -14.39 -7.25
CA MET A 701 21.60 -15.05 -6.08
C MET A 701 20.79 -16.26 -5.57
N LEU A 702 20.26 -17.05 -6.49
CA LEU A 702 19.53 -18.27 -6.21
C LEU A 702 20.38 -19.50 -6.59
N SER A 703 20.20 -20.59 -5.85
CA SER A 703 20.72 -21.94 -6.17
C SER A 703 19.56 -22.85 -6.55
N VAL A 704 19.85 -23.86 -7.36
CA VAL A 704 18.91 -24.95 -7.66
C VAL A 704 19.14 -26.08 -6.66
N TYR A 705 18.08 -26.49 -6.00
CA TYR A 705 18.03 -27.63 -5.09
C TYR A 705 17.12 -28.72 -5.66
N ALA A 706 17.30 -29.95 -5.20
CA ALA A 706 16.40 -31.05 -5.46
C ALA A 706 15.82 -31.57 -4.14
N ILE A 707 14.57 -32.02 -4.18
CA ILE A 707 13.91 -32.74 -3.09
C ILE A 707 13.66 -34.19 -3.52
N ASP A 708 14.04 -35.16 -2.68
CA ASP A 708 13.69 -36.56 -2.86
C ASP A 708 12.33 -36.84 -2.21
N LEU A 709 11.30 -36.95 -3.03
CA LEU A 709 9.95 -37.22 -2.55
C LEU A 709 9.71 -38.68 -2.12
N SER A 710 10.67 -39.59 -2.26
CA SER A 710 10.55 -40.98 -1.81
C SER A 710 10.85 -41.19 -0.31
N GLN A 711 11.42 -40.15 0.34
CA GLN A 711 11.83 -40.18 1.75
C GLN A 711 10.88 -39.52 2.75
#